data_e9b32dcf734a81663fc779a88e97ed3a
#
_entry.id   e9b32dcf734a81663fc779a88e97ed3a
#
_cell.length_a   1.000
_cell.length_b   1.000
_cell.length_c   1.000
_cell.angle_alpha   90.00
_cell.angle_beta   90.00
_cell.angle_gamma   90.00
#
_symmetry.space_group_name_H-M   'P 1'
#
loop_
_entity.id
_entity.type
_entity.pdbx_description
1 polymer ?
#
loop_
_entity_poly.entity_id
_entity_poly.type
_entity_poly.pdbx_seq_one_letter_code
_entity_poly.pdbx_strand_id
1 'polypeptide(L)'
;LALIIWYEKKCEIIFGEYEYKTTQMCTEKYLDYPIRTRELMEASRISNMPLKLVIGNPPCSDTIRDNTDKDFSIINHLMEDFRPPRELRRGRQNIQKQINNPFMQFLRWSCKKLLDSPNHSVLSLVVPLSFLEAESYKYARKYLCEKFSEAWIVSVDADARTGARSDSLFHTLQGRAVIVLTRKYGDDTSVTKLHYCDYSHCMRINKEQLLNESIGKIVSRFDTYDIDNDTFAFSPTKPFNTEMYKKFWPVSGEKKQAAIFINHCSGIKLAPTAMFTHVKAPMLKRRSRDIAINGATEASAWFAKQDKPPKIEKIIAFENALNECENRSVMDQTLADNIKPYSFRPFFTSNVLLWKELLVKYSHIGGGGTRLRPEIISAYSHKDTIGFAMAHAPKDLNPTLSQFVSFCWYYPDNDMCTRGNSHVYVNQYPDKKSGKMLSNISADILQRVMMMLGKNEHESARNLVLYIYAVLCSQVYLDEFEGALFTVNQSDKRARVPVVADKDIFLKIARIGEKIAELEKVNYVPENILNYDYDQIMEEVPVGFELKNIAHPFDAENEQLLLTDGKETIRIKCPLSLQRLNISGYDVIKSVWLKFNSYDFTHCEFKRDDMKKLLNFLNTSATHEKMVKKLDEEIAPVLAGEVKLIEYQN
;
A
#
# COMPACT_ATOMS: atom_id res chain seq x y z
N LEU A 1 -33.95 -2.37 4.69
CA LEU A 1 -33.23 -1.49 5.65
C LEU A 1 -32.41 -0.42 4.93
N ALA A 2 -31.62 -0.77 3.91
CA ALA A 2 -30.90 0.21 3.09
C ALA A 2 -31.85 1.20 2.39
N LEU A 3 -33.03 0.73 1.98
CA LEU A 3 -34.08 1.58 1.39
C LEU A 3 -34.68 2.53 2.45
N ILE A 4 -34.91 2.03 3.67
CA ILE A 4 -35.47 2.82 4.78
C ILE A 4 -34.44 3.89 5.22
N ILE A 5 -33.18 3.54 5.33
CA ILE A 5 -32.10 4.49 5.67
C ILE A 5 -31.91 5.52 4.55
N TRP A 6 -31.99 5.10 3.27
CA TRP A 6 -31.95 5.99 2.11
C TRP A 6 -33.17 6.92 2.08
N TYR A 7 -34.32 6.38 2.42
CA TYR A 7 -35.59 7.12 2.51
C TYR A 7 -35.55 8.14 3.65
N GLU A 8 -35.10 7.74 4.86
CA GLU A 8 -34.91 8.66 5.96
C GLU A 8 -33.86 9.74 5.63
N LYS A 9 -32.75 9.37 4.97
CA LYS A 9 -31.76 10.36 4.50
C LYS A 9 -32.39 11.37 3.51
N LYS A 10 -33.26 10.92 2.64
CA LYS A 10 -34.01 11.81 1.75
C LYS A 10 -35.06 12.63 2.50
N CYS A 11 -35.67 12.05 3.53
CA CYS A 11 -36.59 12.74 4.41
C CYS A 11 -35.86 13.69 5.37
N GLU A 12 -34.72 13.32 5.93
CA GLU A 12 -33.86 14.23 6.71
C GLU A 12 -33.29 15.37 5.85
N ILE A 13 -32.99 15.13 4.60
CA ILE A 13 -32.66 16.19 3.62
C ILE A 13 -33.83 17.15 3.41
N ILE A 14 -35.06 16.64 3.43
CA ILE A 14 -36.29 17.43 3.33
C ILE A 14 -36.64 18.07 4.67
N PHE A 15 -36.37 17.40 5.79
CA PHE A 15 -36.79 17.81 7.14
C PHE A 15 -35.69 18.49 7.99
N GLY A 16 -34.42 18.27 7.69
CA GLY A 16 -33.31 18.70 8.55
C GLY A 16 -32.98 20.20 8.49
N GLU A 17 -33.36 20.92 7.45
CA GLU A 17 -33.28 22.37 7.47
C GLU A 17 -34.44 23.00 8.26
N TYR A 18 -35.40 22.18 8.75
CA TYR A 18 -36.68 22.66 9.28
C TYR A 18 -37.20 21.82 10.44
N GLU A 19 -36.38 21.51 11.41
CA GLU A 19 -36.81 20.73 12.58
C GLU A 19 -38.02 21.27 13.34
N TYR A 20 -38.46 22.48 13.02
CA TYR A 20 -39.57 23.16 13.67
C TYR A 20 -40.71 23.69 12.78
N LYS A 21 -40.51 23.77 11.47
CA LYS A 21 -41.53 24.34 10.55
C LYS A 21 -42.11 23.30 9.57
N THR A 22 -41.59 22.09 9.52
CA THR A 22 -41.71 21.25 8.33
C THR A 22 -42.79 20.20 8.40
N THR A 23 -43.22 19.75 9.55
CA THR A 23 -44.34 18.79 9.60
C THR A 23 -45.62 19.37 8.99
N GLN A 24 -45.85 20.66 9.17
CA GLN A 24 -46.95 21.37 8.55
C GLN A 24 -46.72 21.70 7.08
N MET A 25 -45.56 22.27 6.71
CA MET A 25 -45.29 22.65 5.32
C MET A 25 -45.13 21.47 4.36
N CYS A 26 -44.57 20.34 4.80
CA CYS A 26 -44.47 19.15 3.95
C CYS A 26 -45.82 18.49 3.72
N THR A 27 -46.70 18.47 4.71
CA THR A 27 -48.07 17.99 4.55
C THR A 27 -48.88 18.84 3.57
N GLU A 28 -48.76 20.15 3.64
CA GLU A 28 -49.47 21.06 2.74
C GLU A 28 -48.95 21.02 1.29
N LYS A 29 -47.65 20.91 1.08
CA LYS A 29 -47.00 20.95 -0.24
C LYS A 29 -47.17 19.66 -1.04
N TYR A 30 -47.49 18.54 -0.41
CA TYR A 30 -47.62 17.21 -1.01
C TYR A 30 -49.02 16.61 -0.89
N LEU A 31 -50.00 17.39 -0.48
CA LEU A 31 -51.42 16.96 -0.42
C LEU A 31 -51.93 16.44 -1.77
N ASP A 32 -51.40 16.93 -2.89
CA ASP A 32 -51.73 16.51 -4.24
C ASP A 32 -51.04 15.18 -4.66
N TYR A 33 -50.19 14.58 -3.81
CA TYR A 33 -49.46 13.36 -4.06
C TYR A 33 -49.66 12.34 -2.91
N PRO A 34 -50.82 11.67 -2.84
CA PRO A 34 -51.18 10.81 -1.69
C PRO A 34 -50.16 9.67 -1.41
N ILE A 35 -49.50 9.17 -2.44
CA ILE A 35 -48.47 8.11 -2.27
C ILE A 35 -47.23 8.66 -1.55
N ARG A 36 -46.74 9.84 -1.94
CA ARG A 36 -45.57 10.47 -1.28
C ARG A 36 -45.90 10.92 0.14
N THR A 37 -47.10 11.38 0.39
CA THR A 37 -47.56 11.75 1.74
C THR A 37 -47.59 10.55 2.66
N ARG A 38 -48.07 9.40 2.18
CA ARG A 38 -48.11 8.16 2.91
C ARG A 38 -46.66 7.63 3.23
N GLU A 39 -45.77 7.69 2.25
CA GLU A 39 -44.37 7.33 2.41
C GLU A 39 -43.66 8.24 3.43
N LEU A 40 -43.93 9.56 3.41
CA LEU A 40 -43.37 10.51 4.38
C LEU A 40 -43.93 10.30 5.78
N MET A 41 -45.22 9.99 5.93
CA MET A 41 -45.82 9.65 7.23
C MET A 41 -45.22 8.37 7.79
N GLU A 42 -45.02 7.37 6.96
CA GLU A 42 -44.41 6.11 7.39
C GLU A 42 -42.93 6.30 7.76
N ALA A 43 -42.16 7.07 7.00
CA ALA A 43 -40.79 7.44 7.34
C ALA A 43 -40.71 8.22 8.65
N SER A 44 -41.61 9.16 8.88
CA SER A 44 -41.73 9.89 10.16
C SER A 44 -42.08 8.98 11.33
N ARG A 45 -43.03 8.03 11.10
CA ARG A 45 -43.38 7.02 12.11
C ARG A 45 -42.18 6.14 12.46
N ILE A 46 -41.46 5.63 11.47
CA ILE A 46 -40.26 4.81 11.65
C ILE A 46 -39.14 5.61 12.34
N SER A 47 -38.98 6.88 11.98
CA SER A 47 -38.01 7.78 12.57
C SER A 47 -38.19 7.94 14.08
N ASN A 48 -39.43 7.90 14.57
CA ASN A 48 -39.76 8.03 15.98
C ASN A 48 -39.87 6.72 16.74
N MET A 49 -39.69 5.56 16.07
CA MET A 49 -39.76 4.27 16.74
C MET A 49 -38.48 3.98 17.53
N PRO A 50 -38.59 3.42 18.75
CA PRO A 50 -37.44 2.93 19.49
C PRO A 50 -36.88 1.66 18.84
N LEU A 51 -35.71 1.77 18.19
CA LEU A 51 -35.09 0.65 17.51
C LEU A 51 -34.32 -0.22 18.49
N LYS A 52 -34.40 -1.56 18.32
CA LYS A 52 -33.61 -2.55 19.05
C LYS A 52 -32.46 -3.11 18.22
N LEU A 53 -32.58 -3.07 16.91
CA LEU A 53 -31.64 -3.69 16.01
C LEU A 53 -31.46 -2.83 14.75
N VAL A 54 -30.21 -2.58 14.41
CA VAL A 54 -29.82 -2.02 13.10
C VAL A 54 -28.86 -3.00 12.43
N ILE A 55 -29.22 -3.48 11.25
CA ILE A 55 -28.36 -4.31 10.41
C ILE A 55 -28.23 -3.65 9.05
N GLY A 56 -27.01 -3.57 8.51
CA GLY A 56 -26.83 -2.96 7.20
C GLY A 56 -25.45 -3.13 6.59
N ASN A 57 -25.41 -2.89 5.27
CA ASN A 57 -24.18 -2.71 4.51
C ASN A 57 -24.22 -1.28 3.94
N PRO A 58 -23.77 -0.27 4.71
CA PRO A 58 -23.84 1.10 4.28
C PRO A 58 -22.93 1.39 3.07
N PRO A 59 -23.29 2.35 2.21
CA PRO A 59 -22.49 2.71 1.05
C PRO A 59 -21.12 3.24 1.50
N CYS A 60 -20.07 2.71 0.90
CA CYS A 60 -18.68 3.15 1.08
C CYS A 60 -18.21 3.78 -0.21
N SER A 61 -17.66 4.99 -0.16
CA SER A 61 -17.11 5.67 -1.33
C SER A 61 -15.61 5.84 -1.19
N ASP A 62 -14.86 5.48 -2.25
CA ASP A 62 -13.43 5.78 -2.36
C ASP A 62 -13.20 7.27 -2.71
N THR A 63 -14.20 7.95 -3.27
CA THR A 63 -14.16 9.37 -3.56
C THR A 63 -14.78 10.16 -2.42
N ILE A 64 -13.94 10.91 -1.73
CA ILE A 64 -14.35 11.82 -0.68
C ILE A 64 -15.00 13.04 -1.36
N ARG A 65 -16.29 13.22 -1.15
CA ARG A 65 -16.98 14.44 -1.59
C ARG A 65 -16.53 15.64 -0.75
N ASP A 66 -16.29 16.77 -1.39
CA ASP A 66 -15.99 18.02 -0.68
C ASP A 66 -17.17 18.44 0.18
N ASN A 67 -16.89 19.08 1.34
CA ASN A 67 -17.88 19.59 2.31
C ASN A 67 -18.86 20.65 1.76
N THR A 68 -18.87 20.89 0.46
CA THR A 68 -19.75 21.83 -0.22
C THR A 68 -21.13 21.27 -0.57
N ASP A 69 -21.31 19.95 -0.37
CA ASP A 69 -22.62 19.32 -0.59
C ASP A 69 -23.57 19.71 0.56
N LYS A 70 -24.64 20.43 0.24
CA LYS A 70 -25.67 20.88 1.19
C LYS A 70 -26.28 19.74 2.00
N ASP A 71 -26.22 18.50 1.47
CA ASP A 71 -26.69 17.28 2.11
C ASP A 71 -25.90 16.89 3.37
N PHE A 72 -24.68 17.42 3.53
CA PHE A 72 -23.83 17.14 4.70
C PHE A 72 -24.16 17.99 5.94
N SER A 73 -24.89 19.09 5.76
CA SER A 73 -25.17 20.04 6.84
C SER A 73 -26.00 19.43 7.96
N ILE A 74 -26.87 18.48 7.61
CA ILE A 74 -27.90 17.91 8.50
C ILE A 74 -27.31 17.00 9.58
N ILE A 75 -26.32 16.15 9.21
CA ILE A 75 -25.69 15.21 10.16
C ILE A 75 -24.40 15.78 10.74
N ASN A 76 -23.94 16.92 10.26
CA ASN A 76 -22.63 17.47 10.62
C ASN A 76 -22.48 17.71 12.13
N HIS A 77 -23.53 18.12 12.82
CA HIS A 77 -23.53 18.30 14.26
C HIS A 77 -23.34 16.96 15.01
N LEU A 78 -23.92 15.86 14.52
CA LEU A 78 -23.76 14.54 15.09
C LEU A 78 -22.35 13.98 14.85
N MET A 79 -21.73 14.33 13.70
CA MET A 79 -20.38 13.84 13.36
C MET A 79 -19.27 14.43 14.23
N GLU A 80 -19.56 15.49 15.01
CA GLU A 80 -18.57 16.05 15.95
C GLU A 80 -18.08 15.02 16.97
N ASP A 81 -18.92 14.08 17.39
CA ASP A 81 -18.55 13.01 18.34
C ASP A 81 -17.49 12.05 17.76
N PHE A 82 -17.39 11.96 16.43
CA PHE A 82 -16.42 11.10 15.74
C PHE A 82 -15.13 11.84 15.37
N ARG A 83 -15.06 13.15 15.61
CA ARG A 83 -13.91 13.98 15.26
C ARG A 83 -12.92 14.09 16.41
N PRO A 84 -11.62 14.24 16.11
CA PRO A 84 -10.64 14.55 17.15
C PRO A 84 -10.97 15.89 17.83
N PRO A 85 -10.51 16.12 19.06
CA PRO A 85 -10.57 17.41 19.74
C PRO A 85 -10.03 18.53 18.83
N ARG A 86 -10.59 19.75 18.96
CA ARG A 86 -10.29 20.88 18.05
C ARG A 86 -8.80 21.21 17.97
N GLU A 87 -8.09 21.08 19.08
CA GLU A 87 -6.66 21.33 19.21
C GLU A 87 -5.83 20.40 18.34
N LEU A 88 -6.30 19.18 18.11
CA LEU A 88 -5.62 18.13 17.32
C LEU A 88 -5.98 18.15 15.83
N ARG A 89 -6.85 19.07 15.38
CA ARG A 89 -7.33 19.11 13.97
C ARG A 89 -6.39 19.85 13.03
N ARG A 90 -5.49 20.71 13.53
CA ARG A 90 -4.57 21.49 12.70
C ARG A 90 -3.65 20.58 11.89
N GLY A 91 -3.60 20.80 10.57
CA GLY A 91 -2.77 20.02 9.64
C GLY A 91 -3.31 18.63 9.27
N ARG A 92 -4.47 18.22 9.78
CA ARG A 92 -5.06 16.87 9.58
C ARG A 92 -6.30 16.89 8.67
N GLN A 93 -6.28 17.65 7.59
CA GLN A 93 -7.42 17.76 6.65
C GLN A 93 -7.89 16.42 6.09
N ASN A 94 -6.98 15.47 5.86
CA ASN A 94 -7.33 14.13 5.36
C ASN A 94 -8.17 13.32 6.34
N ILE A 95 -7.92 13.45 7.67
CA ILE A 95 -8.71 12.77 8.70
C ILE A 95 -10.15 13.31 8.69
N GLN A 96 -10.32 14.61 8.60
CA GLN A 96 -11.66 15.21 8.56
C GLN A 96 -12.45 14.78 7.31
N LYS A 97 -11.77 14.61 6.18
CA LYS A 97 -12.40 14.12 4.95
C LYS A 97 -12.90 12.67 5.10
N GLN A 98 -12.12 11.79 5.70
CA GLN A 98 -12.49 10.37 5.87
C GLN A 98 -13.70 10.19 6.79
N ILE A 99 -13.86 11.03 7.82
CA ILE A 99 -15.02 10.99 8.71
C ILE A 99 -16.31 11.36 7.98
N ASN A 100 -16.23 12.12 6.91
CA ASN A 100 -17.40 12.47 6.09
C ASN A 100 -17.80 11.35 5.08
N ASN A 101 -17.16 10.20 5.10
CA ASN A 101 -17.57 9.08 4.26
C ASN A 101 -19.01 8.64 4.58
N PRO A 102 -19.81 8.31 3.58
CA PRO A 102 -21.21 7.91 3.79
C PRO A 102 -21.39 6.83 4.87
N PHE A 103 -20.55 5.79 4.89
CA PHE A 103 -20.70 4.75 5.92
C PHE A 103 -20.54 5.29 7.36
N MET A 104 -19.70 6.30 7.57
CA MET A 104 -19.53 6.94 8.88
C MET A 104 -20.78 7.68 9.33
N GLN A 105 -21.48 8.31 8.37
CA GLN A 105 -22.74 8.97 8.65
C GLN A 105 -23.82 7.95 9.01
N PHE A 106 -23.93 6.84 8.27
CA PHE A 106 -24.82 5.75 8.59
C PHE A 106 -24.51 5.16 9.97
N LEU A 107 -23.23 4.95 10.27
CA LEU A 107 -22.80 4.46 11.58
C LEU A 107 -23.25 5.41 12.69
N ARG A 108 -22.97 6.71 12.55
CA ARG A 108 -23.32 7.69 13.59
C ARG A 108 -24.83 7.85 13.78
N TRP A 109 -25.56 7.86 12.68
CA TRP A 109 -27.03 7.89 12.72
C TRP A 109 -27.59 6.63 13.41
N SER A 110 -27.09 5.46 13.05
CA SER A 110 -27.49 4.19 13.67
C SER A 110 -27.24 4.21 15.19
N CYS A 111 -26.07 4.71 15.61
CA CYS A 111 -25.78 4.92 17.03
C CYS A 111 -26.81 5.82 17.70
N LYS A 112 -27.16 6.98 17.09
CA LYS A 112 -28.16 7.89 17.66
C LYS A 112 -29.48 7.15 17.89
N LYS A 113 -30.00 6.46 16.87
CA LYS A 113 -31.28 5.73 16.96
C LYS A 113 -31.29 4.65 18.04
N LEU A 114 -30.19 3.89 18.16
CA LEU A 114 -30.12 2.84 19.19
C LEU A 114 -29.91 3.40 20.58
N LEU A 115 -29.18 4.51 20.73
CA LEU A 115 -28.93 5.15 22.02
C LEU A 115 -30.15 5.91 22.56
N ASP A 116 -30.96 6.48 21.65
CA ASP A 116 -32.23 7.14 22.00
C ASP A 116 -33.31 6.10 22.40
N SER A 117 -33.12 4.83 22.12
CA SER A 117 -34.05 3.78 22.45
C SER A 117 -33.89 3.32 23.92
N PRO A 118 -35.00 3.19 24.70
CA PRO A 118 -34.94 2.68 26.06
C PRO A 118 -34.91 1.13 26.10
N ASN A 119 -34.16 0.50 25.20
CA ASN A 119 -34.09 -0.95 25.06
C ASN A 119 -32.64 -1.43 24.98
N HIS A 120 -32.43 -2.72 25.31
CA HIS A 120 -31.24 -3.41 24.83
C HIS A 120 -31.20 -3.35 23.33
N SER A 121 -30.04 -3.10 22.75
CA SER A 121 -29.93 -2.88 21.32
C SER A 121 -28.68 -3.48 20.71
N VAL A 122 -28.77 -3.79 19.42
CA VAL A 122 -27.68 -4.39 18.62
C VAL A 122 -27.48 -3.57 17.35
N LEU A 123 -26.23 -3.26 17.08
CA LEU A 123 -25.76 -2.67 15.81
C LEU A 123 -24.92 -3.69 15.08
N SER A 124 -25.29 -4.05 13.85
CA SER A 124 -24.49 -4.90 12.97
C SER A 124 -24.30 -4.25 11.63
N LEU A 125 -23.08 -3.83 11.31
CA LEU A 125 -22.75 -3.17 10.05
C LEU A 125 -21.55 -3.79 9.36
N VAL A 126 -21.61 -3.83 8.03
CA VAL A 126 -20.44 -4.07 7.19
C VAL A 126 -19.66 -2.75 7.08
N VAL A 127 -18.40 -2.78 7.45
CA VAL A 127 -17.51 -1.60 7.42
C VAL A 127 -16.27 -1.90 6.59
N PRO A 128 -15.57 -0.87 6.06
CA PRO A 128 -14.26 -1.07 5.48
C PRO A 128 -13.28 -1.65 6.51
N LEU A 129 -12.40 -2.55 6.10
CA LEU A 129 -11.38 -3.11 6.99
C LEU A 129 -10.52 -2.02 7.65
N SER A 130 -10.25 -0.93 6.92
CA SER A 130 -9.54 0.23 7.47
C SER A 130 -10.24 0.92 8.64
N PHE A 131 -11.55 0.73 8.81
CA PHE A 131 -12.27 1.25 9.99
C PHE A 131 -11.75 0.63 11.29
N LEU A 132 -11.32 -0.62 11.25
CA LEU A 132 -10.87 -1.33 12.45
C LEU A 132 -9.63 -0.70 13.09
N GLU A 133 -8.75 -0.10 12.27
CA GLU A 133 -7.43 0.30 12.72
C GLU A 133 -7.06 1.76 12.42
N ALA A 134 -7.53 2.33 11.27
CA ALA A 134 -7.04 3.62 10.81
C ALA A 134 -7.18 4.74 11.84
N GLU A 135 -6.13 5.54 11.99
CA GLU A 135 -6.06 6.70 12.90
C GLU A 135 -7.24 7.67 12.68
N SER A 136 -7.67 7.81 11.43
CA SER A 136 -8.79 8.68 11.06
C SER A 136 -10.10 8.30 11.73
N TYR A 137 -10.26 7.04 12.11
CA TYR A 137 -11.49 6.53 12.76
C TYR A 137 -11.32 6.29 14.26
N LYS A 138 -10.18 6.64 14.85
CA LYS A 138 -9.89 6.45 16.28
C LYS A 138 -11.00 6.98 17.20
N TYR A 139 -11.43 8.23 16.96
CA TYR A 139 -12.44 8.85 17.83
C TYR A 139 -13.84 8.28 17.62
N ALA A 140 -14.15 7.77 16.43
CA ALA A 140 -15.38 7.03 16.21
C ALA A 140 -15.36 5.69 16.98
N ARG A 141 -14.27 4.95 16.92
CA ARG A 141 -14.13 3.71 17.71
C ARG A 141 -14.17 3.98 19.20
N LYS A 142 -13.49 5.05 19.67
CA LYS A 142 -13.59 5.50 21.07
C LYS A 142 -15.04 5.72 21.49
N TYR A 143 -15.79 6.47 20.70
CA TYR A 143 -17.21 6.70 20.95
C TYR A 143 -18.01 5.39 21.02
N LEU A 144 -17.74 4.44 20.13
CA LEU A 144 -18.42 3.15 20.16
C LEU A 144 -18.07 2.36 21.43
N CYS A 145 -16.80 2.36 21.85
CA CYS A 145 -16.38 1.71 23.11
C CYS A 145 -17.08 2.32 24.33
N GLU A 146 -17.29 3.64 24.34
CA GLU A 146 -17.94 4.34 25.46
C GLU A 146 -19.47 4.16 25.49
N LYS A 147 -20.11 3.78 24.37
CA LYS A 147 -21.57 3.75 24.23
C LYS A 147 -22.18 2.36 24.12
N PHE A 148 -21.35 1.34 23.89
CA PHE A 148 -21.79 -0.05 23.80
C PHE A 148 -21.12 -0.89 24.89
N SER A 149 -21.65 -2.08 25.15
CA SER A 149 -21.19 -2.97 26.21
C SER A 149 -20.29 -4.10 25.70
N GLU A 150 -20.48 -4.55 24.47
CA GLU A 150 -19.71 -5.63 23.85
C GLU A 150 -19.43 -5.32 22.38
N ALA A 151 -18.30 -5.79 21.88
CA ALA A 151 -17.90 -5.66 20.48
C ALA A 151 -17.41 -7.01 19.92
N TRP A 152 -18.04 -7.45 18.83
CA TRP A 152 -17.72 -8.66 18.09
C TRP A 152 -17.38 -8.28 16.67
N ILE A 153 -16.21 -8.69 16.18
CA ILE A 153 -15.67 -8.28 14.89
C ILE A 153 -15.29 -9.50 14.07
N VAL A 154 -15.75 -9.55 12.84
CA VAL A 154 -15.31 -10.55 11.85
C VAL A 154 -14.67 -9.83 10.68
N SER A 155 -13.37 -10.01 10.48
CA SER A 155 -12.70 -9.61 9.23
C SER A 155 -13.08 -10.60 8.13
N VAL A 156 -13.77 -10.13 7.10
CA VAL A 156 -14.35 -11.01 6.07
C VAL A 156 -13.52 -11.01 4.79
N ASP A 157 -13.18 -9.84 4.28
CA ASP A 157 -12.43 -9.69 3.03
C ASP A 157 -11.18 -8.86 3.25
N ALA A 158 -10.04 -9.38 2.79
CA ALA A 158 -8.83 -8.59 2.65
C ALA A 158 -8.97 -7.53 1.55
N ASP A 159 -8.13 -6.50 1.58
CA ASP A 159 -8.04 -5.55 0.46
C ASP A 159 -7.62 -6.31 -0.81
N ALA A 160 -8.35 -6.12 -1.91
CA ALA A 160 -8.09 -6.84 -3.16
C ALA A 160 -6.71 -6.52 -3.78
N ARG A 161 -6.01 -5.50 -3.28
CA ARG A 161 -4.61 -5.21 -3.64
C ARG A 161 -3.64 -6.12 -2.90
N THR A 162 -4.09 -6.76 -1.82
CA THR A 162 -3.31 -7.63 -0.95
C THR A 162 -3.79 -9.08 -0.97
N GLY A 163 -4.96 -9.37 -1.56
CA GLY A 163 -5.56 -10.70 -1.62
C GLY A 163 -6.20 -11.01 -2.96
N ALA A 164 -6.58 -12.27 -3.18
CA ALA A 164 -7.27 -12.69 -4.38
C ALA A 164 -8.72 -12.16 -4.39
N ARG A 165 -9.05 -11.34 -5.38
CA ARG A 165 -10.41 -10.80 -5.55
C ARG A 165 -11.49 -11.89 -5.73
N SER A 166 -11.09 -13.04 -6.26
CA SER A 166 -11.95 -14.21 -6.40
C SER A 166 -12.45 -14.77 -5.07
N ASP A 167 -11.71 -14.54 -3.97
CA ASP A 167 -12.05 -15.02 -2.63
C ASP A 167 -12.88 -14.01 -1.83
N SER A 168 -13.14 -12.82 -2.38
CA SER A 168 -13.96 -11.80 -1.74
C SER A 168 -15.44 -12.13 -1.84
N LEU A 169 -16.17 -12.04 -0.71
CA LEU A 169 -17.63 -12.17 -0.68
C LEU A 169 -18.32 -10.94 -1.28
N PHE A 170 -17.76 -9.76 -1.09
CA PHE A 170 -18.37 -8.50 -1.51
C PHE A 170 -17.90 -8.01 -2.88
N HIS A 171 -16.94 -8.68 -3.52
CA HIS A 171 -16.37 -8.31 -4.83
C HIS A 171 -15.87 -6.85 -4.92
N THR A 172 -15.46 -6.29 -3.79
CA THR A 172 -14.96 -4.92 -3.69
C THR A 172 -13.43 -4.88 -3.70
N LEU A 173 -12.85 -3.72 -4.03
CA LEU A 173 -11.40 -3.51 -3.95
C LEU A 173 -10.91 -3.30 -2.51
N GLN A 174 -11.78 -2.78 -1.65
CA GLN A 174 -11.49 -2.57 -0.23
C GLN A 174 -11.89 -3.80 0.58
N GLY A 175 -11.03 -4.19 1.51
CA GLY A 175 -11.36 -5.20 2.51
C GLY A 175 -12.59 -4.80 3.34
N ARG A 176 -13.30 -5.81 3.83
CA ARG A 176 -14.54 -5.66 4.59
C ARG A 176 -14.48 -6.42 5.91
N ALA A 177 -15.07 -5.82 6.92
CA ALA A 177 -15.34 -6.47 8.20
C ALA A 177 -16.81 -6.28 8.57
N VAL A 178 -17.33 -7.19 9.38
CA VAL A 178 -18.61 -7.06 10.04
C VAL A 178 -18.35 -6.69 11.49
N ILE A 179 -18.92 -5.58 11.96
CA ILE A 179 -18.94 -5.21 13.37
C ILE A 179 -20.31 -5.53 13.95
N VAL A 180 -20.33 -6.14 15.12
CA VAL A 180 -21.54 -6.36 15.92
C VAL A 180 -21.31 -5.76 17.29
N LEU A 181 -22.08 -4.75 17.62
CA LEU A 181 -22.00 -4.05 18.92
C LEU A 181 -23.30 -4.24 19.68
N THR A 182 -23.22 -4.58 20.95
CA THR A 182 -24.38 -4.74 21.80
C THR A 182 -24.42 -3.68 22.87
N ARG A 183 -25.61 -3.21 23.22
CA ARG A 183 -25.85 -2.29 24.34
C ARG A 183 -26.86 -2.88 25.30
N LYS A 184 -26.53 -2.91 26.57
CA LYS A 184 -27.45 -3.24 27.66
C LYS A 184 -28.03 -1.95 28.22
N TYR A 185 -29.34 -1.78 28.11
CA TYR A 185 -30.00 -0.58 28.67
C TYR A 185 -29.95 -0.57 30.19
N GLY A 186 -29.57 0.57 30.75
CA GLY A 186 -29.38 0.73 32.20
C GLY A 186 -28.04 0.21 32.75
N ASP A 187 -27.14 -0.24 31.85
CA ASP A 187 -25.79 -0.64 32.17
C ASP A 187 -24.80 0.37 31.58
N ASP A 188 -23.99 0.99 32.44
CA ASP A 188 -22.97 1.98 32.04
C ASP A 188 -21.63 1.31 31.67
N THR A 189 -21.64 -0.01 31.43
CA THR A 189 -20.42 -0.71 31.00
C THR A 189 -19.96 -0.27 29.62
N SER A 190 -18.69 0.03 29.52
CA SER A 190 -17.99 0.30 28.23
C SER A 190 -17.36 -0.96 27.70
N VAL A 191 -17.10 -0.99 26.38
CA VAL A 191 -16.37 -2.08 25.75
C VAL A 191 -14.89 -1.99 26.15
N THR A 192 -14.44 -2.96 26.93
CA THR A 192 -13.03 -3.10 27.32
C THR A 192 -12.34 -4.27 26.61
N LYS A 193 -13.14 -5.22 26.10
CA LYS A 193 -12.68 -6.42 25.40
C LYS A 193 -13.32 -6.52 24.03
N LEU A 194 -12.52 -6.97 23.09
CA LEU A 194 -12.89 -7.21 21.71
C LEU A 194 -12.94 -8.71 21.45
N HIS A 195 -14.04 -9.20 20.88
CA HIS A 195 -14.12 -10.55 20.32
C HIS A 195 -13.83 -10.47 18.82
N TYR A 196 -12.76 -11.11 18.37
CA TYR A 196 -12.27 -10.97 17.00
C TYR A 196 -12.06 -12.32 16.32
N CYS A 197 -12.46 -12.41 15.05
CA CYS A 197 -12.24 -13.56 14.21
C CYS A 197 -11.84 -13.10 12.80
N ASP A 198 -10.79 -13.72 12.23
CA ASP A 198 -10.26 -13.33 10.93
C ASP A 198 -10.49 -14.40 9.85
N TYR A 199 -11.28 -14.03 8.85
CA TYR A 199 -11.53 -14.80 7.63
C TYR A 199 -11.05 -14.06 6.37
N SER A 200 -10.38 -12.93 6.52
CA SER A 200 -10.05 -12.04 5.40
C SER A 200 -9.20 -12.73 4.32
N HIS A 201 -8.34 -13.66 4.72
CA HIS A 201 -7.46 -14.43 3.83
C HIS A 201 -7.95 -15.85 3.52
N CYS A 202 -9.13 -16.25 4.01
CA CYS A 202 -9.70 -17.55 3.71
C CYS A 202 -10.28 -17.60 2.29
N MET A 203 -10.32 -18.79 1.71
CA MET A 203 -11.02 -19.02 0.44
C MET A 203 -12.53 -18.72 0.60
N ARG A 204 -13.15 -18.27 -0.47
CA ARG A 204 -14.58 -17.91 -0.50
C ARG A 204 -15.48 -19.03 0.04
N ILE A 205 -15.22 -20.27 -0.33
CA ILE A 205 -16.02 -21.42 0.13
C ILE A 205 -16.01 -21.55 1.65
N ASN A 206 -14.89 -21.27 2.30
CA ASN A 206 -14.78 -21.33 3.76
C ASN A 206 -15.58 -20.20 4.43
N LYS A 207 -15.62 -19.02 3.80
CA LYS A 207 -16.42 -17.88 4.26
C LYS A 207 -17.92 -18.17 4.11
N GLU A 208 -18.33 -18.79 3.00
CA GLU A 208 -19.74 -19.19 2.75
C GLU A 208 -20.20 -20.30 3.70
N GLN A 209 -19.30 -21.19 4.12
CA GLN A 209 -19.62 -22.23 5.11
C GLN A 209 -20.03 -21.67 6.47
N LEU A 210 -19.50 -20.49 6.87
CA LEU A 210 -19.94 -19.83 8.12
C LEU A 210 -21.44 -19.58 8.18
N LEU A 211 -22.08 -19.31 7.03
CA LEU A 211 -23.51 -19.03 6.96
C LEU A 211 -24.36 -20.25 7.34
N ASN A 212 -23.79 -21.45 7.24
CA ASN A 212 -24.45 -22.72 7.48
C ASN A 212 -24.08 -23.32 8.85
N GLU A 213 -23.20 -22.67 9.61
CA GLU A 213 -22.79 -23.17 10.92
C GLU A 213 -23.73 -22.72 12.05
N SER A 214 -23.77 -23.49 13.14
CA SER A 214 -24.51 -23.11 14.33
C SER A 214 -23.82 -21.93 15.02
N ILE A 215 -24.60 -21.05 15.67
CA ILE A 215 -24.09 -19.88 16.41
C ILE A 215 -23.02 -20.28 17.43
N GLY A 216 -23.21 -21.41 18.14
CA GLY A 216 -22.21 -21.88 19.10
C GLY A 216 -20.86 -22.20 18.48
N LYS A 217 -20.82 -22.78 17.28
CA LYS A 217 -19.59 -23.02 16.53
C LYS A 217 -18.94 -21.72 16.04
N ILE A 218 -19.76 -20.76 15.62
CA ILE A 218 -19.24 -19.45 15.19
C ILE A 218 -18.60 -18.73 16.38
N VAL A 219 -19.31 -18.67 17.49
CA VAL A 219 -18.81 -17.99 18.72
C VAL A 219 -17.52 -18.62 19.26
N SER A 220 -17.37 -19.96 19.18
CA SER A 220 -16.16 -20.63 19.65
C SER A 220 -14.88 -20.30 18.86
N ARG A 221 -14.99 -19.59 17.72
CA ARG A 221 -13.85 -19.18 16.88
C ARG A 221 -13.34 -17.78 17.18
N PHE A 222 -14.03 -17.05 18.06
CA PHE A 222 -13.59 -15.72 18.43
C PHE A 222 -12.56 -15.79 19.53
N ASP A 223 -11.43 -15.17 19.29
CA ASP A 223 -10.47 -14.84 20.34
C ASP A 223 -10.86 -13.53 21.02
N THR A 224 -10.50 -13.40 22.30
CA THR A 224 -10.81 -12.21 23.09
C THR A 224 -9.55 -11.43 23.38
N TYR A 225 -9.55 -10.14 23.06
CA TYR A 225 -8.44 -9.22 23.23
C TYR A 225 -8.85 -8.02 24.06
N ASP A 226 -7.92 -7.45 24.83
CA ASP A 226 -8.12 -6.17 25.50
C ASP A 226 -8.02 -5.03 24.47
N ILE A 227 -8.90 -4.03 24.59
CA ILE A 227 -8.86 -2.84 23.75
C ILE A 227 -7.76 -1.92 24.25
N ASP A 228 -6.85 -1.54 23.36
CA ASP A 228 -5.84 -0.54 23.62
C ASP A 228 -6.48 0.86 23.74
N ASN A 229 -6.40 1.46 24.91
CA ASN A 229 -6.98 2.78 25.21
C ASN A 229 -6.33 3.94 24.45
N ASP A 230 -5.14 3.76 23.89
CA ASP A 230 -4.49 4.79 23.07
C ASP A 230 -5.00 4.80 21.64
N THR A 231 -5.40 3.65 21.12
CA THR A 231 -5.75 3.48 19.70
C THR A 231 -7.21 3.15 19.47
N PHE A 232 -7.86 2.54 20.43
CA PHE A 232 -9.22 1.99 20.32
C PHE A 232 -9.37 1.09 19.07
N ALA A 233 -8.31 0.33 18.73
CA ALA A 233 -8.35 -0.56 17.58
C ALA A 233 -9.35 -1.69 17.77
N PHE A 234 -10.09 -2.03 16.71
CA PHE A 234 -11.04 -3.13 16.64
C PHE A 234 -10.42 -4.36 15.94
N SER A 235 -9.11 -4.43 15.90
CA SER A 235 -8.33 -5.58 15.51
C SER A 235 -7.24 -5.83 16.56
N PRO A 236 -6.86 -7.10 16.78
CA PRO A 236 -5.79 -7.41 17.72
C PRO A 236 -4.46 -6.85 17.20
N THR A 237 -3.70 -6.25 18.09
CA THR A 237 -2.29 -5.93 17.80
C THR A 237 -1.44 -7.13 18.18
N LYS A 238 -0.62 -7.63 17.26
CA LYS A 238 0.36 -8.68 17.60
C LYS A 238 1.30 -8.14 18.67
N PRO A 239 1.48 -8.87 19.79
CA PRO A 239 2.41 -8.44 20.82
C PRO A 239 3.84 -8.44 20.29
N PHE A 240 4.66 -7.54 20.74
CA PHE A 240 6.11 -7.49 20.45
C PHE A 240 6.85 -6.97 21.69
N ASN A 241 8.15 -7.23 21.76
CA ASN A 241 8.99 -6.75 22.85
C ASN A 241 9.22 -5.24 22.75
N THR A 242 8.29 -4.47 23.36
CA THR A 242 8.30 -2.99 23.31
C THR A 242 9.56 -2.39 23.95
N GLU A 243 10.04 -2.94 25.07
CA GLU A 243 11.22 -2.42 25.76
C GLU A 243 12.49 -2.61 24.94
N MET A 244 12.61 -3.74 24.26
CA MET A 244 13.71 -3.97 23.32
C MET A 244 13.60 -3.05 22.10
N TYR A 245 12.40 -2.93 21.53
CA TYR A 245 12.17 -2.09 20.34
C TYR A 245 12.48 -0.61 20.57
N LYS A 246 12.22 -0.09 21.76
CA LYS A 246 12.56 1.29 22.15
C LYS A 246 14.06 1.57 22.11
N LYS A 247 14.92 0.57 22.34
CA LYS A 247 16.38 0.69 22.27
C LYS A 247 16.92 0.75 20.84
N PHE A 248 16.10 0.37 19.85
CA PHE A 248 16.47 0.38 18.45
C PHE A 248 16.44 1.78 17.86
N TRP A 249 17.30 2.02 16.87
CA TRP A 249 17.39 3.31 16.18
C TRP A 249 16.23 3.50 15.20
N PRO A 250 15.48 4.61 15.28
CA PRO A 250 14.48 4.93 14.28
C PRO A 250 15.13 5.14 12.92
N VAL A 251 14.60 4.53 11.87
CA VAL A 251 15.09 4.71 10.51
C VAL A 251 14.89 6.16 10.05
N SER A 252 13.72 6.73 10.29
CA SER A 252 13.41 8.13 9.96
C SER A 252 12.90 8.91 11.16
N GLY A 253 13.18 10.22 11.22
CA GLY A 253 12.66 11.13 12.23
C GLY A 253 11.49 11.95 11.72
N GLU A 254 10.51 12.24 12.58
CA GLU A 254 9.63 13.39 12.42
C GLU A 254 10.38 14.66 12.87
N LYS A 255 9.91 15.84 12.45
CA LYS A 255 10.55 17.15 12.71
C LYS A 255 11.18 17.22 14.10
N LYS A 256 12.53 17.28 14.16
CA LYS A 256 13.38 17.40 15.34
C LYS A 256 13.63 16.13 16.18
N GLN A 257 13.15 14.98 15.80
CA GLN A 257 13.50 13.73 16.50
C GLN A 257 14.75 13.10 15.88
N ALA A 258 15.66 12.64 16.72
CA ALA A 258 16.86 11.93 16.26
C ALA A 258 16.46 10.64 15.55
N ALA A 259 17.11 10.36 14.42
CA ALA A 259 16.91 9.16 13.61
C ALA A 259 18.19 8.87 12.83
N ILE A 260 18.25 7.71 12.20
CA ILE A 260 19.42 7.36 11.37
C ILE A 260 19.50 8.28 10.16
N PHE A 261 18.43 8.37 9.36
CA PHE A 261 18.43 9.22 8.17
C PHE A 261 17.91 10.63 8.46
N ILE A 262 18.67 11.63 8.02
CA ILE A 262 18.33 13.05 8.17
C ILE A 262 17.18 13.43 7.24
N ASN A 263 17.22 12.95 5.99
CA ASN A 263 16.27 13.25 4.95
C ASN A 263 15.76 11.97 4.28
N HIS A 264 14.51 12.01 3.85
CA HIS A 264 13.90 11.02 2.98
C HIS A 264 12.80 11.68 2.16
N CYS A 265 12.50 11.16 0.99
CA CYS A 265 11.36 11.61 0.21
C CYS A 265 10.79 10.47 -0.62
N SER A 266 9.59 10.65 -1.18
CA SER A 266 9.03 9.66 -2.08
C SER A 266 9.84 9.54 -3.37
N GLY A 267 9.75 8.41 -4.05
CA GLY A 267 10.34 8.20 -5.37
C GLY A 267 9.75 9.11 -6.45
N ILE A 268 10.29 9.00 -7.65
CA ILE A 268 9.87 9.76 -8.83
C ILE A 268 8.49 9.26 -9.28
N LYS A 269 7.56 10.17 -9.50
CA LYS A 269 6.24 9.83 -10.05
C LYS A 269 6.07 10.45 -11.43
N LEU A 270 5.86 9.60 -12.43
CA LEU A 270 5.55 10.00 -13.80
C LEU A 270 4.11 9.62 -14.12
N ALA A 271 3.33 10.52 -14.68
CA ALA A 271 1.92 10.29 -14.94
C ALA A 271 1.51 10.73 -16.35
N PRO A 272 1.13 9.78 -17.22
CA PRO A 272 1.09 8.32 -17.00
C PRO A 272 2.49 7.68 -17.13
N THR A 273 2.82 6.76 -16.25
CA THR A 273 4.13 6.09 -16.22
C THR A 273 4.48 5.41 -17.55
N ALA A 274 3.50 4.78 -18.19
CA ALA A 274 3.66 4.08 -19.46
C ALA A 274 4.27 4.94 -20.58
N MET A 275 4.11 6.24 -20.55
CA MET A 275 4.71 7.12 -21.56
C MET A 275 6.22 7.28 -21.41
N PHE A 276 6.70 7.23 -20.18
CA PHE A 276 8.08 7.55 -19.84
C PHE A 276 8.94 6.32 -19.53
N THR A 277 8.34 5.13 -19.48
CA THR A 277 9.06 3.89 -19.09
C THR A 277 8.84 2.77 -20.11
N HIS A 278 9.87 1.93 -20.29
CA HIS A 278 9.79 0.69 -21.07
C HIS A 278 10.91 -0.27 -20.63
N VAL A 279 10.64 -1.59 -20.64
CA VAL A 279 11.66 -2.61 -20.30
C VAL A 279 12.83 -2.60 -21.27
N LYS A 280 12.62 -2.23 -22.54
CA LYS A 280 13.66 -2.15 -23.59
C LYS A 280 13.94 -0.67 -23.93
N ALA A 281 15.14 -0.15 -23.60
CA ALA A 281 15.53 1.23 -23.86
C ALA A 281 15.38 1.64 -25.36
N PRO A 282 15.75 0.80 -26.35
CA PRO A 282 15.53 1.13 -27.75
C PRO A 282 14.06 1.34 -28.11
N MET A 283 13.15 0.59 -27.48
CA MET A 283 11.71 0.73 -27.72
C MET A 283 11.15 2.02 -27.11
N LEU A 284 11.64 2.40 -25.92
CA LEU A 284 11.28 3.69 -25.31
C LEU A 284 11.74 4.85 -26.21
N LYS A 285 12.97 4.80 -26.72
CA LYS A 285 13.50 5.78 -27.66
C LYS A 285 12.64 5.86 -28.93
N ARG A 286 12.36 4.70 -29.57
CA ARG A 286 11.57 4.61 -30.80
C ARG A 286 10.16 5.18 -30.59
N ARG A 287 9.48 4.81 -29.51
CA ARG A 287 8.15 5.31 -29.18
C ARG A 287 8.14 6.83 -28.98
N SER A 288 9.10 7.37 -28.22
CA SER A 288 9.20 8.82 -27.99
C SER A 288 9.47 9.59 -29.28
N ARG A 289 10.31 9.05 -30.17
CA ARG A 289 10.56 9.59 -31.50
C ARG A 289 9.31 9.53 -32.38
N ASP A 290 8.57 8.43 -32.34
CA ASP A 290 7.37 8.22 -33.13
C ASP A 290 6.27 9.24 -32.74
N ILE A 291 6.09 9.50 -31.44
CA ILE A 291 5.21 10.57 -30.95
C ILE A 291 5.61 11.95 -31.52
N ALA A 292 6.92 12.23 -31.57
CA ALA A 292 7.41 13.51 -32.04
C ALA A 292 7.27 13.71 -33.57
N ILE A 293 7.32 12.64 -34.38
CA ILE A 293 7.33 12.69 -35.83
C ILE A 293 5.93 12.48 -36.41
N ASN A 294 5.23 11.44 -35.98
CA ASN A 294 3.94 11.00 -36.51
C ASN A 294 2.73 11.56 -35.74
N GLY A 295 3.01 12.19 -34.62
CA GLY A 295 1.97 12.80 -33.77
C GLY A 295 1.26 11.81 -32.82
N ALA A 296 0.53 12.38 -31.87
CA ALA A 296 -0.11 11.65 -30.78
C ALA A 296 -1.16 10.63 -31.25
N THR A 297 -1.90 10.95 -32.31
CA THR A 297 -3.00 10.09 -32.79
C THR A 297 -2.46 8.75 -33.31
N GLU A 298 -1.47 8.76 -34.19
CA GLU A 298 -0.87 7.54 -34.72
C GLU A 298 -0.06 6.81 -33.65
N ALA A 299 0.70 7.54 -32.83
CA ALA A 299 1.49 6.99 -31.75
C ALA A 299 0.65 6.35 -30.62
N SER A 300 -0.65 6.66 -30.53
CA SER A 300 -1.57 6.02 -29.56
C SER A 300 -1.64 4.50 -29.72
N ALA A 301 -1.35 3.97 -30.92
CA ALA A 301 -1.26 2.54 -31.19
C ALA A 301 -0.24 1.81 -30.31
N TRP A 302 0.82 2.49 -29.85
CA TRP A 302 1.80 1.93 -28.91
C TRP A 302 1.22 1.51 -27.57
N PHE A 303 0.08 2.07 -27.20
CA PHE A 303 -0.57 1.85 -25.92
C PHE A 303 -1.87 1.04 -26.02
N ALA A 304 -2.30 0.68 -27.25
CA ALA A 304 -3.63 0.12 -27.49
C ALA A 304 -3.93 -1.20 -26.74
N LYS A 305 -2.88 -1.99 -26.46
CA LYS A 305 -3.04 -3.28 -25.77
C LYS A 305 -2.85 -3.19 -24.25
N GLN A 306 -2.63 -2.01 -23.69
CA GLN A 306 -2.48 -1.83 -22.24
C GLN A 306 -3.86 -1.82 -21.55
N ASP A 307 -3.96 -2.37 -20.34
CA ASP A 307 -5.21 -2.36 -19.55
C ASP A 307 -5.73 -0.93 -19.30
N LYS A 308 -4.80 0.00 -19.12
CA LYS A 308 -5.09 1.42 -18.88
C LYS A 308 -4.19 2.28 -19.76
N PRO A 309 -4.52 2.41 -21.04
CA PRO A 309 -3.74 3.24 -21.94
C PRO A 309 -3.75 4.71 -21.48
N PRO A 310 -2.69 5.46 -21.75
CA PRO A 310 -2.68 6.91 -21.56
C PRO A 310 -3.84 7.55 -22.32
N LYS A 311 -4.52 8.50 -21.69
CA LYS A 311 -5.52 9.31 -22.39
C LYS A 311 -4.86 10.10 -23.51
N ILE A 312 -5.55 10.27 -24.62
CA ILE A 312 -5.01 10.97 -25.82
C ILE A 312 -4.50 12.37 -25.48
N GLU A 313 -5.17 13.10 -24.58
CA GLU A 313 -4.74 14.44 -24.17
C GLU A 313 -3.36 14.44 -23.50
N LYS A 314 -2.99 13.32 -22.83
CA LYS A 314 -1.66 13.17 -22.24
C LYS A 314 -0.59 12.92 -23.29
N ILE A 315 -0.92 12.17 -24.35
CA ILE A 315 -0.01 11.92 -25.47
C ILE A 315 0.20 13.22 -26.25
N ILE A 316 -0.86 14.00 -26.50
CA ILE A 316 -0.78 15.33 -27.14
C ILE A 316 0.09 16.29 -26.29
N ALA A 317 -0.12 16.30 -24.97
CA ALA A 317 0.71 17.13 -24.09
C ALA A 317 2.19 16.75 -24.14
N PHE A 318 2.49 15.45 -24.26
CA PHE A 318 3.87 14.96 -24.41
C PHE A 318 4.46 15.35 -25.77
N GLU A 319 3.70 15.21 -26.85
CA GLU A 319 4.08 15.67 -28.20
C GLU A 319 4.41 17.17 -28.19
N ASN A 320 3.53 18.00 -27.65
CA ASN A 320 3.74 19.43 -27.55
C ASN A 320 5.01 19.76 -26.74
N ALA A 321 5.22 19.08 -25.61
CA ALA A 321 6.40 19.28 -24.81
C ALA A 321 7.69 18.89 -25.54
N LEU A 322 7.66 17.80 -26.34
CA LEU A 322 8.78 17.42 -27.21
C LEU A 322 9.06 18.47 -28.28
N ASN A 323 8.01 19.02 -28.89
CA ASN A 323 8.11 20.05 -29.94
C ASN A 323 8.66 21.39 -29.42
N GLU A 324 8.40 21.69 -28.14
CA GLU A 324 8.95 22.87 -27.47
C GLU A 324 10.40 22.70 -27.01
N CYS A 325 10.89 21.45 -26.89
CA CYS A 325 12.29 21.20 -26.61
C CYS A 325 13.12 21.44 -27.88
N GLU A 326 14.09 22.32 -27.81
CA GLU A 326 14.87 22.75 -28.98
C GLU A 326 15.69 21.62 -29.61
N ASN A 327 15.81 21.69 -30.95
CA ASN A 327 16.70 20.91 -31.79
C ASN A 327 16.26 19.51 -32.16
N ARG A 328 15.32 19.39 -33.11
CA ARG A 328 14.94 18.11 -33.74
C ARG A 328 16.12 17.34 -34.36
N SER A 329 17.20 18.04 -34.79
CA SER A 329 18.37 17.41 -35.40
C SER A 329 19.19 16.54 -34.44
N VAL A 330 19.13 16.81 -33.13
CA VAL A 330 19.84 16.02 -32.08
C VAL A 330 18.89 15.24 -31.17
N MET A 331 17.58 15.22 -31.45
CA MET A 331 16.58 14.58 -30.63
C MET A 331 16.92 13.13 -30.31
N ASP A 332 17.38 12.38 -31.30
CA ASP A 332 17.73 10.97 -31.15
C ASP A 332 18.86 10.74 -30.17
N GLN A 333 19.87 11.62 -30.14
CA GLN A 333 20.96 11.56 -29.16
C GLN A 333 20.49 12.01 -27.81
N THR A 334 19.73 13.10 -27.74
CA THR A 334 19.16 13.61 -26.46
C THR A 334 18.25 12.59 -25.80
N LEU A 335 17.39 11.91 -26.56
CA LEU A 335 16.57 10.82 -26.03
C LEU A 335 17.44 9.68 -25.51
N ALA A 336 18.46 9.26 -26.26
CA ALA A 336 19.36 8.19 -25.82
C ALA A 336 20.12 8.56 -24.53
N ASP A 337 20.62 9.80 -24.46
CA ASP A 337 21.38 10.29 -23.31
C ASP A 337 20.53 10.45 -22.03
N ASN A 338 19.22 10.62 -22.18
CA ASN A 338 18.29 10.80 -21.07
C ASN A 338 17.47 9.56 -20.72
N ILE A 339 17.63 8.46 -21.43
CA ILE A 339 17.07 7.16 -21.01
C ILE A 339 18.03 6.53 -20.01
N LYS A 340 17.52 6.29 -18.81
CA LYS A 340 18.30 5.80 -17.67
C LYS A 340 17.69 4.52 -17.09
N PRO A 341 18.49 3.65 -16.46
CA PRO A 341 17.98 2.56 -15.64
C PRO A 341 17.09 3.09 -14.51
N TYR A 342 16.01 2.38 -14.21
CA TYR A 342 14.97 2.80 -13.31
C TYR A 342 14.56 1.66 -12.39
N SER A 343 14.76 1.81 -11.09
CA SER A 343 14.22 0.91 -10.07
C SER A 343 12.69 1.08 -10.04
N PHE A 344 12.00 0.25 -10.81
CA PHE A 344 10.58 0.43 -11.13
C PHE A 344 9.67 -0.27 -10.12
N ARG A 345 9.99 -1.53 -9.81
CA ARG A 345 9.32 -2.36 -8.80
C ARG A 345 10.34 -3.27 -8.16
N PRO A 346 10.04 -3.91 -7.03
CA PRO A 346 10.94 -4.91 -6.45
C PRO A 346 11.38 -5.95 -7.47
N PHE A 347 12.68 -6.21 -7.56
CA PHE A 347 13.30 -7.11 -8.55
C PHE A 347 13.03 -6.80 -10.02
N PHE A 348 12.51 -5.63 -10.32
CA PHE A 348 12.18 -5.27 -11.69
C PHE A 348 12.73 -3.88 -12.05
N THR A 349 13.80 -3.88 -12.81
CA THR A 349 14.38 -2.66 -13.37
C THR A 349 13.84 -2.43 -14.77
N SER A 350 13.33 -1.23 -15.01
CA SER A 350 12.88 -0.73 -16.30
C SER A 350 13.85 0.34 -16.82
N ASN A 351 13.53 0.99 -17.92
CA ASN A 351 14.19 2.19 -18.37
C ASN A 351 13.22 3.36 -18.31
N VAL A 352 13.73 4.54 -17.96
CA VAL A 352 12.95 5.77 -17.83
C VAL A 352 13.57 6.90 -18.64
N LEU A 353 12.73 7.69 -19.28
CA LEU A 353 13.13 8.92 -19.94
C LEU A 353 13.11 10.06 -18.90
N LEU A 354 14.29 10.45 -18.41
CA LEU A 354 14.52 11.52 -17.43
C LEU A 354 15.10 12.78 -18.09
N TRP A 355 14.57 13.20 -19.21
CA TRP A 355 14.93 14.45 -19.85
C TRP A 355 14.28 15.61 -19.08
N LYS A 356 15.07 16.30 -18.25
CA LYS A 356 14.60 17.33 -17.32
C LYS A 356 13.77 18.42 -18.00
N GLU A 357 14.24 18.96 -19.13
CA GLU A 357 13.55 20.01 -19.85
C GLU A 357 12.18 19.55 -20.34
N LEU A 358 12.13 18.40 -21.00
CA LEU A 358 10.88 17.77 -21.44
C LEU A 358 9.89 17.56 -20.28
N LEU A 359 10.35 17.02 -19.17
CA LEU A 359 9.50 16.73 -18.01
C LEU A 359 8.95 17.98 -17.36
N VAL A 360 9.71 19.06 -17.30
CA VAL A 360 9.24 20.37 -16.80
C VAL A 360 8.16 20.91 -17.72
N LYS A 361 8.42 20.99 -19.05
CA LYS A 361 7.44 21.46 -20.03
C LYS A 361 6.16 20.63 -20.01
N TYR A 362 6.29 19.31 -20.04
CA TYR A 362 5.16 18.38 -19.95
C TYR A 362 4.30 18.61 -18.69
N SER A 363 4.93 18.82 -17.53
CA SER A 363 4.19 19.05 -16.28
C SER A 363 3.36 20.34 -16.30
N HIS A 364 3.80 21.36 -17.05
CA HIS A 364 3.09 22.63 -17.24
C HIS A 364 1.96 22.53 -18.27
N ILE A 365 2.14 21.78 -19.35
CA ILE A 365 1.16 21.72 -20.46
C ILE A 365 -0.03 20.79 -20.12
N GLY A 366 0.13 19.82 -19.27
CA GLY A 366 -0.96 18.89 -18.97
C GLY A 366 -0.52 17.64 -18.21
N GLY A 367 0.73 17.59 -17.79
CA GLY A 367 1.34 16.46 -17.07
C GLY A 367 0.90 16.31 -15.60
N GLY A 368 -0.32 16.74 -15.25
CA GLY A 368 -0.82 16.69 -13.88
C GLY A 368 -0.63 15.30 -13.23
N GLY A 369 -0.12 15.29 -12.00
CA GLY A 369 0.21 14.07 -11.27
C GLY A 369 1.70 13.68 -11.30
N THR A 370 2.50 14.25 -12.20
CA THR A 370 3.96 14.05 -12.25
C THR A 370 4.65 14.77 -11.09
N ARG A 371 5.59 14.08 -10.42
CA ARG A 371 6.40 14.60 -9.32
C ARG A 371 7.84 14.16 -9.50
N LEU A 372 8.71 15.06 -9.94
CA LEU A 372 10.07 14.74 -10.38
C LEU A 372 11.05 14.42 -9.25
N ARG A 373 10.85 14.96 -8.06
CA ARG A 373 11.76 14.78 -6.92
C ARG A 373 13.21 15.15 -7.28
N PRO A 374 13.52 16.44 -7.47
CA PRO A 374 14.85 16.91 -7.87
C PRO A 374 15.97 16.42 -6.96
N GLU A 375 15.69 16.29 -5.66
CA GLU A 375 16.63 15.79 -4.66
C GLU A 375 17.07 14.35 -4.95
N ILE A 376 16.13 13.47 -5.29
CA ILE A 376 16.41 12.07 -5.63
C ILE A 376 17.12 11.98 -6.97
N ILE A 377 16.67 12.75 -7.99
CA ILE A 377 17.33 12.75 -9.31
C ILE A 377 18.78 13.20 -9.15
N SER A 378 19.03 14.25 -8.37
CA SER A 378 20.37 14.76 -8.12
C SER A 378 21.24 13.77 -7.32
N ALA A 379 20.68 13.11 -6.29
CA ALA A 379 21.39 12.09 -5.54
C ALA A 379 21.83 10.92 -6.45
N TYR A 380 20.91 10.35 -7.22
CA TYR A 380 21.20 9.22 -8.10
C TYR A 380 21.96 9.58 -9.39
N SER A 381 22.22 10.85 -9.65
CA SER A 381 23.19 11.26 -10.68
C SER A 381 24.65 10.96 -10.28
N HIS A 382 24.89 10.72 -8.99
CA HIS A 382 26.18 10.30 -8.46
C HIS A 382 26.25 8.76 -8.37
N LYS A 383 27.33 8.18 -8.92
CA LYS A 383 27.55 6.72 -9.00
C LYS A 383 27.64 6.02 -7.64
N ASP A 384 28.05 6.75 -6.59
CA ASP A 384 28.26 6.20 -5.25
C ASP A 384 26.99 6.31 -4.36
N THR A 385 25.89 6.82 -4.93
CA THR A 385 24.62 6.87 -4.22
C THR A 385 23.96 5.51 -4.24
N ILE A 386 23.65 5.02 -3.05
CA ILE A 386 22.87 3.80 -2.83
C ILE A 386 21.75 4.09 -1.85
N GLY A 387 20.67 3.31 -1.93
CA GLY A 387 19.57 3.46 -1.00
C GLY A 387 18.54 2.35 -1.12
N PHE A 388 17.50 2.44 -0.32
CA PHE A 388 16.37 1.53 -0.37
C PHE A 388 15.06 2.30 -0.28
N ALA A 389 14.00 1.68 -0.78
CA ALA A 389 12.64 2.18 -0.68
C ALA A 389 11.86 1.34 0.33
N MET A 390 11.08 2.02 1.19
CA MET A 390 10.24 1.40 2.20
C MET A 390 8.91 2.12 2.25
N ALA A 391 7.81 1.43 2.55
CA ALA A 391 6.54 2.08 2.80
C ALA A 391 6.65 2.98 4.05
N HIS A 392 6.18 4.22 3.95
CA HIS A 392 6.19 5.15 5.10
C HIS A 392 5.29 4.64 6.24
N ALA A 393 4.19 3.99 5.87
CA ALA A 393 3.32 3.28 6.80
C ALA A 393 3.08 1.88 6.25
N PRO A 394 3.81 0.86 6.72
CA PRO A 394 3.70 -0.53 6.24
C PRO A 394 2.31 -1.15 6.37
N LYS A 395 1.46 -0.60 7.22
CA LYS A 395 0.06 -1.00 7.47
C LYS A 395 -0.80 -1.29 6.24
N ASP A 396 -0.45 -0.66 5.12
CA ASP A 396 -1.18 -0.81 3.87
C ASP A 396 -0.68 -2.00 3.05
N LEU A 397 0.33 -2.70 3.54
CA LEU A 397 0.90 -3.87 2.91
C LEU A 397 0.15 -5.14 3.34
N ASN A 398 0.34 -6.21 2.56
CA ASN A 398 -0.23 -7.51 2.87
C ASN A 398 0.44 -8.10 4.13
N PRO A 399 -0.30 -8.66 5.10
CA PRO A 399 0.27 -9.35 6.26
C PRO A 399 1.10 -10.59 5.89
N THR A 400 0.98 -11.12 4.67
CA THR A 400 1.80 -12.23 4.17
C THR A 400 3.08 -11.79 3.47
N LEU A 401 3.63 -10.64 3.84
CA LEU A 401 4.87 -10.13 3.28
C LEU A 401 6.04 -11.06 3.57
N SER A 402 6.83 -11.32 2.54
CA SER A 402 8.17 -11.88 2.70
C SER A 402 9.19 -10.78 3.03
N GLN A 403 8.93 -9.54 2.60
CA GLN A 403 9.82 -8.39 2.81
C GLN A 403 9.04 -7.09 2.53
N PHE A 404 9.31 -6.02 3.29
CA PHE A 404 8.64 -4.72 3.11
C PHE A 404 9.56 -3.59 2.62
N VAL A 405 10.77 -3.92 2.20
CA VAL A 405 11.80 -2.99 1.73
C VAL A 405 12.39 -3.50 0.41
N SER A 406 12.78 -2.60 -0.48
CA SER A 406 13.42 -2.92 -1.76
C SER A 406 14.65 -2.05 -1.97
N PHE A 407 15.74 -2.61 -2.50
CA PHE A 407 16.94 -1.83 -2.76
C PHE A 407 16.82 -1.02 -4.05
N CYS A 408 17.43 0.14 -4.10
CA CYS A 408 17.41 1.04 -5.24
C CYS A 408 18.84 1.33 -5.70
N TRP A 409 19.28 0.64 -6.73
CA TRP A 409 20.56 0.93 -7.41
C TRP A 409 20.43 2.08 -8.39
N TYR A 410 19.22 2.31 -8.89
CA TYR A 410 18.91 3.26 -9.96
C TYR A 410 17.83 4.23 -9.48
N TYR A 411 17.48 5.21 -10.31
CA TYR A 411 16.41 6.15 -10.02
C TYR A 411 15.13 5.43 -9.56
N PRO A 412 14.63 5.68 -8.35
CA PRO A 412 13.51 4.92 -7.79
C PRO A 412 12.15 5.48 -8.20
N ASP A 413 11.23 4.58 -8.56
CA ASP A 413 9.82 4.89 -8.78
C ASP A 413 9.10 5.20 -7.45
N ASN A 414 8.05 6.02 -7.51
CA ASN A 414 7.19 6.31 -6.35
C ASN A 414 6.42 5.07 -5.87
N ASP A 415 6.22 4.10 -6.74
CA ASP A 415 5.45 2.89 -6.48
C ASP A 415 6.36 1.66 -6.27
N MET A 416 7.58 1.85 -5.71
CA MET A 416 8.42 0.74 -5.25
C MET A 416 7.74 -0.10 -4.17
N CYS A 417 6.81 0.48 -3.43
CA CYS A 417 5.87 -0.23 -2.56
C CYS A 417 4.46 -0.05 -3.09
N THR A 418 3.57 -1.01 -2.83
CA THR A 418 2.16 -0.89 -3.23
C THR A 418 1.53 0.39 -2.66
N ARG A 419 0.60 0.98 -3.43
CA ARG A 419 -0.13 2.22 -3.11
C ARG A 419 0.68 3.52 -3.20
N GLY A 420 1.85 3.52 -3.83
CA GLY A 420 2.56 4.74 -4.18
C GLY A 420 3.00 5.62 -3.01
N ASN A 421 3.36 5.01 -1.90
CA ASN A 421 3.78 5.70 -0.68
C ASN A 421 5.18 5.27 -0.24
N SER A 422 6.02 4.84 -1.17
CA SER A 422 7.41 4.50 -0.85
C SER A 422 8.21 5.75 -0.56
N HIS A 423 8.92 5.72 0.56
CA HIS A 423 9.96 6.67 0.91
C HIS A 423 11.32 6.06 0.61
N VAL A 424 12.18 6.86 0.01
CA VAL A 424 13.53 6.46 -0.40
C VAL A 424 14.54 7.02 0.59
N TYR A 425 15.41 6.15 1.07
CA TYR A 425 16.45 6.42 2.05
C TYR A 425 17.80 6.19 1.38
N VAL A 426 18.56 7.26 1.17
CA VAL A 426 19.86 7.21 0.48
C VAL A 426 21.00 7.56 1.43
N ASN A 427 22.20 7.04 1.15
CA ASN A 427 23.39 7.31 1.94
C ASN A 427 23.83 8.78 1.91
N GLN A 428 23.53 9.51 0.84
CA GLN A 428 23.97 10.89 0.63
C GLN A 428 22.99 11.72 -0.18
N TYR A 429 22.96 13.03 0.07
CA TYR A 429 22.21 14.02 -0.70
C TYR A 429 23.11 15.20 -1.10
N PRO A 430 22.82 15.85 -2.24
CA PRO A 430 23.50 17.08 -2.58
C PRO A 430 23.08 18.22 -1.64
N ASP A 431 24.03 18.94 -1.10
CA ASP A 431 23.76 20.20 -0.40
C ASP A 431 23.18 21.22 -1.38
N LYS A 432 22.07 21.84 -1.00
CA LYS A 432 21.32 22.78 -1.87
C LYS A 432 22.12 24.03 -2.25
N LYS A 433 23.11 24.40 -1.43
CA LYS A 433 23.91 25.64 -1.63
C LYS A 433 25.19 25.36 -2.41
N SER A 434 25.93 24.34 -2.01
CA SER A 434 27.28 24.05 -2.55
C SER A 434 27.27 23.01 -3.65
N GLY A 435 26.19 22.22 -3.81
CA GLY A 435 26.09 21.06 -4.72
C GLY A 435 26.96 19.87 -4.29
N LYS A 436 27.70 19.97 -3.19
CA LYS A 436 28.53 18.86 -2.67
C LYS A 436 27.63 17.77 -2.10
N MET A 437 28.01 16.51 -2.33
CA MET A 437 27.36 15.37 -1.69
C MET A 437 27.72 15.35 -0.21
N LEU A 438 26.69 15.35 0.63
CA LEU A 438 26.80 15.23 2.09
C LEU A 438 26.17 13.91 2.54
N SER A 439 26.71 13.33 3.59
CA SER A 439 26.12 12.17 4.24
C SER A 439 24.67 12.47 4.68
N ASN A 440 23.78 11.55 4.41
CA ASN A 440 22.38 11.64 4.84
C ASN A 440 22.14 10.91 6.19
N ILE A 441 23.21 10.49 6.82
CA ILE A 441 23.17 9.80 8.12
C ILE A 441 23.42 10.82 9.24
N SER A 442 22.65 10.73 10.32
CA SER A 442 22.84 11.62 11.46
C SER A 442 24.21 11.44 12.11
N ALA A 443 24.80 12.53 12.55
CA ALA A 443 26.19 12.58 13.05
C ALA A 443 26.41 11.63 14.24
N ASP A 444 25.45 11.50 15.15
CA ASP A 444 25.57 10.68 16.35
C ASP A 444 25.82 9.21 15.99
N ILE A 445 24.89 8.57 15.27
CA ILE A 445 25.06 7.17 14.89
C ILE A 445 26.24 6.97 13.94
N LEU A 446 26.46 7.90 13.01
CA LEU A 446 27.55 7.81 12.05
C LEU A 446 28.92 7.80 12.74
N GLN A 447 29.15 8.68 13.72
CA GLN A 447 30.40 8.71 14.50
C GLN A 447 30.62 7.41 15.27
N ARG A 448 29.59 6.88 15.93
CA ARG A 448 29.67 5.58 16.64
C ARG A 448 30.04 4.44 15.71
N VAL A 449 29.43 4.39 14.53
CA VAL A 449 29.73 3.37 13.51
C VAL A 449 31.13 3.57 12.92
N MET A 450 31.56 4.79 12.66
CA MET A 450 32.92 5.09 12.19
C MET A 450 33.99 4.63 13.22
N MET A 451 33.80 4.92 14.50
CA MET A 451 34.70 4.47 15.57
C MET A 451 34.71 2.93 15.66
N MET A 452 33.55 2.28 15.60
CA MET A 452 33.47 0.82 15.68
C MET A 452 34.16 0.16 14.47
N LEU A 453 33.91 0.65 13.25
CA LEU A 453 34.46 0.07 12.03
C LEU A 453 35.93 0.42 11.79
N GLY A 454 36.41 1.57 12.29
CA GLY A 454 37.70 2.14 11.93
C GLY A 454 37.78 2.57 10.46
N LYS A 455 36.66 3.09 9.91
CA LYS A 455 36.51 3.50 8.52
C LYS A 455 36.13 4.97 8.39
N ASN A 456 36.37 5.53 7.20
CA ASN A 456 35.92 6.89 6.88
C ASN A 456 34.40 7.04 6.82
N GLU A 457 33.93 8.29 6.74
CA GLU A 457 32.53 8.65 6.73
C GLU A 457 31.74 7.96 5.59
N HIS A 458 32.27 8.04 4.35
CA HIS A 458 31.59 7.49 3.17
C HIS A 458 31.43 5.98 3.24
N GLU A 459 32.50 5.25 3.61
CA GLU A 459 32.44 3.79 3.77
C GLU A 459 31.53 3.37 4.93
N SER A 460 31.55 4.11 6.03
CA SER A 460 30.72 3.83 7.19
C SER A 460 29.24 4.07 6.90
N ALA A 461 28.90 5.17 6.21
CA ALA A 461 27.54 5.45 5.77
C ALA A 461 27.02 4.39 4.80
N ARG A 462 27.86 3.97 3.82
CA ARG A 462 27.52 2.91 2.89
C ARG A 462 27.24 1.58 3.61
N ASN A 463 28.15 1.17 4.50
CA ASN A 463 27.98 -0.08 5.26
C ASN A 463 26.73 -0.03 6.16
N LEU A 464 26.43 1.13 6.76
CA LEU A 464 25.25 1.30 7.60
C LEU A 464 23.95 1.18 6.78
N VAL A 465 23.89 1.76 5.58
CA VAL A 465 22.73 1.61 4.70
C VAL A 465 22.50 0.12 4.33
N LEU A 466 23.55 -0.60 3.99
CA LEU A 466 23.49 -2.02 3.65
C LEU A 466 23.09 -2.87 4.87
N TYR A 467 23.59 -2.53 6.05
CA TYR A 467 23.23 -3.17 7.31
C TYR A 467 21.74 -2.98 7.63
N ILE A 468 21.24 -1.73 7.55
CA ILE A 468 19.83 -1.42 7.80
C ILE A 468 18.94 -2.15 6.81
N TYR A 469 19.29 -2.12 5.53
CA TYR A 469 18.58 -2.85 4.49
C TYR A 469 18.51 -4.34 4.81
N ALA A 470 19.63 -4.95 5.23
CA ALA A 470 19.67 -6.34 5.64
C ALA A 470 18.70 -6.63 6.80
N VAL A 471 18.76 -5.86 7.89
CA VAL A 471 17.85 -6.05 9.03
C VAL A 471 16.39 -6.00 8.59
N LEU A 472 16.04 -5.04 7.72
CA LEU A 472 14.68 -4.86 7.22
C LEU A 472 14.25 -5.97 6.21
N CYS A 473 15.20 -6.75 5.65
CA CYS A 473 14.92 -7.93 4.83
C CYS A 473 14.71 -9.20 5.64
N SER A 474 15.11 -9.23 6.91
CA SER A 474 15.06 -10.40 7.76
C SER A 474 13.63 -10.79 8.11
N GLN A 475 13.29 -12.09 7.90
CA GLN A 475 11.97 -12.61 8.25
C GLN A 475 11.79 -12.70 9.77
N VAL A 476 12.82 -13.10 10.51
CA VAL A 476 12.72 -13.16 11.99
C VAL A 476 12.52 -11.76 12.60
N TYR A 477 13.12 -10.72 12.00
CA TYR A 477 12.86 -9.33 12.43
C TYR A 477 11.41 -8.92 12.11
N LEU A 478 10.94 -9.28 10.93
CA LEU A 478 9.58 -8.97 10.48
C LEU A 478 8.54 -9.66 11.39
N ASP A 479 8.73 -10.93 11.69
CA ASP A 479 7.81 -11.72 12.51
C ASP A 479 7.77 -11.24 13.96
N GLU A 480 8.93 -10.93 14.55
CA GLU A 480 9.04 -10.44 15.94
C GLU A 480 8.41 -9.06 16.12
N PHE A 481 8.60 -8.17 15.14
CA PHE A 481 8.13 -6.78 15.25
C PHE A 481 6.97 -6.43 14.30
N GLU A 482 6.24 -7.43 13.80
CA GLU A 482 5.06 -7.21 12.95
C GLU A 482 4.06 -6.25 13.62
N GLY A 483 3.81 -6.42 14.92
CA GLY A 483 2.94 -5.52 15.69
C GLY A 483 3.43 -4.08 15.73
N ALA A 484 4.75 -3.85 15.78
CA ALA A 484 5.33 -2.52 15.75
C ALA A 484 5.31 -1.90 14.35
N LEU A 485 5.54 -2.71 13.31
CA LEU A 485 5.70 -2.26 11.93
C LEU A 485 4.37 -2.00 11.22
N PHE A 486 3.37 -2.87 11.43
CA PHE A 486 2.13 -2.89 10.64
C PHE A 486 0.89 -2.41 11.39
N THR A 487 0.97 -2.18 12.71
CA THR A 487 -0.16 -1.63 13.45
C THR A 487 -0.32 -0.13 13.15
N VAL A 488 -1.49 0.21 12.68
CA VAL A 488 -1.86 1.57 12.22
C VAL A 488 -1.73 2.64 13.29
N ASN A 489 -1.86 2.26 14.52
CA ASN A 489 -2.17 3.16 15.63
C ASN A 489 -1.03 3.35 16.63
N GLN A 490 0.17 2.88 16.32
CA GLN A 490 1.31 3.19 17.16
C GLN A 490 1.62 4.68 17.09
N SER A 491 1.85 5.29 18.23
CA SER A 491 2.29 6.68 18.36
C SER A 491 3.63 6.91 17.62
N ASP A 492 4.46 5.88 17.55
CA ASP A 492 5.70 5.85 16.77
C ASP A 492 5.54 4.91 15.56
N LYS A 493 5.21 5.49 14.42
CA LYS A 493 4.99 4.77 13.14
C LYS A 493 6.29 4.41 12.42
N ARG A 494 7.44 4.70 13.02
CA ARG A 494 8.75 4.53 12.40
C ARG A 494 9.22 3.10 12.56
N ALA A 495 9.73 2.49 11.49
CA ALA A 495 10.55 1.31 11.63
C ALA A 495 11.79 1.65 12.45
N ARG A 496 12.15 0.78 13.40
CA ARG A 496 13.36 0.91 14.22
C ARG A 496 14.24 -0.30 13.98
N VAL A 497 15.53 -0.12 13.89
CA VAL A 497 16.48 -1.21 13.64
C VAL A 497 17.50 -1.32 14.77
N PRO A 498 17.82 -2.56 15.24
CA PRO A 498 18.93 -2.78 16.13
C PRO A 498 20.23 -2.47 15.40
N VAL A 499 21.15 -1.74 16.01
CA VAL A 499 22.50 -1.55 15.49
C VAL A 499 23.49 -2.23 16.44
N VAL A 500 24.12 -3.30 15.98
CA VAL A 500 25.07 -4.06 16.81
C VAL A 500 26.35 -3.27 17.05
N ALA A 501 26.95 -3.44 18.25
CA ALA A 501 28.18 -2.79 18.64
C ALA A 501 29.42 -3.62 18.27
N ASP A 502 29.25 -4.85 17.77
CA ASP A 502 30.30 -5.74 17.32
C ASP A 502 30.59 -5.52 15.83
N LYS A 503 31.87 -5.22 15.51
CA LYS A 503 32.33 -4.93 14.15
C LYS A 503 32.15 -6.11 13.20
N ASP A 504 32.47 -7.32 13.63
CA ASP A 504 32.49 -8.47 12.75
C ASP A 504 31.06 -8.93 12.43
N ILE A 505 30.18 -8.94 13.43
CA ILE A 505 28.75 -9.22 13.25
C ILE A 505 28.13 -8.15 12.36
N PHE A 506 28.40 -6.86 12.61
CA PHE A 506 27.90 -5.76 11.79
C PHE A 506 28.30 -5.91 10.31
N LEU A 507 29.60 -6.14 10.05
CA LEU A 507 30.07 -6.31 8.67
C LEU A 507 29.56 -7.59 8.01
N LYS A 508 29.33 -8.65 8.78
CA LYS A 508 28.77 -9.90 8.27
C LYS A 508 27.32 -9.67 7.79
N ILE A 509 26.50 -9.00 8.61
CA ILE A 509 25.11 -8.64 8.25
C ILE A 509 25.11 -7.68 7.06
N ALA A 510 25.94 -6.63 7.06
CA ALA A 510 26.02 -5.68 5.95
C ALA A 510 26.43 -6.34 4.63
N ARG A 511 27.38 -7.30 4.65
CA ARG A 511 27.77 -8.07 3.45
C ARG A 511 26.67 -8.95 2.93
N ILE A 512 25.85 -9.56 3.80
CA ILE A 512 24.68 -10.34 3.36
C ILE A 512 23.66 -9.36 2.73
N GLY A 513 23.43 -8.20 3.34
CA GLY A 513 22.59 -7.15 2.77
C GLY A 513 23.05 -6.67 1.40
N GLU A 514 24.37 -6.49 1.21
CA GLU A 514 24.94 -6.15 -0.10
C GLU A 514 24.66 -7.23 -1.14
N LYS A 515 24.83 -8.52 -0.77
CA LYS A 515 24.52 -9.64 -1.68
C LYS A 515 23.03 -9.70 -2.03
N ILE A 516 22.11 -9.45 -1.07
CA ILE A 516 20.68 -9.37 -1.35
C ILE A 516 20.41 -8.17 -2.28
N ALA A 517 21.00 -7.01 -2.01
CA ALA A 517 20.86 -5.84 -2.86
C ALA A 517 21.36 -6.08 -4.30
N GLU A 518 22.45 -6.84 -4.46
CA GLU A 518 22.99 -7.16 -5.79
C GLU A 518 22.05 -7.96 -6.68
N LEU A 519 21.10 -8.70 -6.11
CA LEU A 519 20.08 -9.42 -6.86
C LEU A 519 19.15 -8.47 -7.65
N GLU A 520 19.06 -7.21 -7.24
CA GLU A 520 18.26 -6.18 -7.91
C GLU A 520 19.01 -5.46 -9.05
N LYS A 521 20.26 -5.81 -9.34
CA LYS A 521 21.04 -5.22 -10.46
C LYS A 521 20.58 -5.81 -11.80
N VAL A 522 20.48 -4.94 -12.83
CA VAL A 522 20.06 -5.30 -14.19
C VAL A 522 20.82 -6.49 -14.77
N ASN A 523 22.12 -6.56 -14.51
CA ASN A 523 23.02 -7.57 -15.11
C ASN A 523 23.38 -8.67 -14.13
N TYR A 524 22.62 -8.86 -13.07
CA TYR A 524 22.86 -9.96 -12.15
C TYR A 524 22.57 -11.30 -12.85
N VAL A 525 23.51 -12.21 -12.79
CA VAL A 525 23.40 -13.57 -13.33
C VAL A 525 23.40 -14.53 -12.16
N PRO A 526 22.27 -15.15 -11.81
CA PRO A 526 22.16 -16.09 -10.71
C PRO A 526 22.83 -17.44 -11.02
N GLU A 527 23.21 -18.16 -9.97
CA GLU A 527 23.44 -19.59 -10.06
C GLU A 527 22.13 -20.32 -10.42
N ASN A 528 22.23 -21.42 -11.16
CA ASN A 528 21.07 -22.24 -11.51
C ASN A 528 20.66 -23.16 -10.33
N ILE A 529 20.21 -22.58 -9.24
CA ILE A 529 19.87 -23.33 -8.01
C ILE A 529 18.56 -24.14 -8.12
N LEU A 530 17.71 -23.79 -9.08
CA LEU A 530 16.47 -24.51 -9.38
C LEU A 530 16.68 -25.67 -10.34
N ASN A 531 17.91 -25.84 -10.83
CA ASN A 531 18.33 -26.90 -11.75
C ASN A 531 17.50 -26.95 -13.05
N TYR A 532 17.28 -25.78 -13.66
CA TYR A 532 16.64 -25.71 -14.96
C TYR A 532 17.55 -26.23 -16.08
N ASP A 533 16.97 -27.02 -16.98
CA ASP A 533 17.55 -27.24 -18.31
C ASP A 533 17.18 -26.09 -19.22
N TYR A 534 18.06 -25.08 -19.30
CA TYR A 534 17.80 -23.86 -20.06
C TYR A 534 17.57 -24.13 -21.54
N ASP A 535 18.35 -25.04 -22.13
CA ASP A 535 18.27 -25.32 -23.58
C ASP A 535 16.93 -26.00 -23.89
N GLN A 536 16.57 -27.02 -23.13
CA GLN A 536 15.28 -27.70 -23.30
C GLN A 536 14.11 -26.73 -23.13
N ILE A 537 14.07 -25.96 -22.03
CA ILE A 537 12.93 -25.07 -21.75
C ILE A 537 12.84 -23.93 -22.77
N MET A 538 13.98 -23.40 -23.25
CA MET A 538 13.97 -22.39 -24.29
C MET A 538 13.52 -22.91 -25.66
N GLU A 539 13.71 -24.19 -25.95
CA GLU A 539 13.21 -24.83 -27.17
C GLU A 539 11.70 -25.04 -27.16
N GLU A 540 11.08 -25.11 -25.99
CA GLU A 540 9.62 -25.20 -25.84
C GLU A 540 8.89 -23.90 -26.20
N VAL A 541 9.60 -22.76 -26.39
CA VAL A 541 8.96 -21.50 -26.76
C VAL A 541 8.55 -21.50 -28.22
N PRO A 542 7.23 -21.52 -28.53
CA PRO A 542 6.75 -21.55 -29.89
C PRO A 542 7.09 -20.26 -30.66
N VAL A 543 7.24 -20.38 -31.98
CA VAL A 543 7.40 -19.20 -32.85
C VAL A 543 6.09 -18.42 -32.86
N GLY A 544 6.19 -17.10 -32.64
CA GLY A 544 5.00 -16.22 -32.59
C GLY A 544 4.26 -16.27 -31.24
N PHE A 545 4.85 -16.83 -30.18
CA PHE A 545 4.24 -16.86 -28.86
C PHE A 545 4.11 -15.45 -28.27
N GLU A 546 2.89 -15.02 -27.99
CA GLU A 546 2.58 -13.73 -27.34
C GLU A 546 2.15 -13.95 -25.89
N LEU A 547 3.03 -13.67 -24.96
CA LEU A 547 2.75 -13.84 -23.52
C LEU A 547 1.52 -13.03 -23.09
N LYS A 548 0.51 -13.71 -22.54
CA LYS A 548 -0.67 -13.09 -21.95
C LYS A 548 -0.60 -13.06 -20.44
N ASN A 549 -1.05 -11.96 -19.86
CA ASN A 549 -1.25 -11.87 -18.42
C ASN A 549 -2.53 -12.60 -18.02
N ILE A 550 -2.41 -13.66 -17.21
CA ILE A 550 -3.53 -14.46 -16.72
C ILE A 550 -3.74 -14.27 -15.21
N ALA A 551 -4.97 -14.41 -14.78
CA ALA A 551 -5.35 -14.19 -13.38
C ALA A 551 -4.73 -15.21 -12.42
N HIS A 552 -4.53 -16.45 -12.89
CA HIS A 552 -4.01 -17.57 -12.10
C HIS A 552 -2.85 -18.25 -12.84
N PRO A 553 -1.62 -17.67 -12.75
CA PRO A 553 -0.46 -18.21 -13.47
C PRO A 553 0.22 -19.38 -12.74
N PHE A 554 -0.26 -19.77 -11.57
CA PHE A 554 0.35 -20.80 -10.75
C PHE A 554 -0.50 -22.06 -10.66
N ASP A 555 0.14 -23.19 -10.84
CA ASP A 555 -0.34 -24.50 -10.46
C ASP A 555 0.38 -24.90 -9.15
N ALA A 556 -0.32 -24.71 -8.03
CA ALA A 556 0.25 -24.93 -6.71
C ALA A 556 0.44 -26.42 -6.39
N GLU A 557 -0.40 -27.31 -6.95
CA GLU A 557 -0.34 -28.75 -6.72
C GLU A 557 0.89 -29.37 -7.40
N ASN A 558 1.21 -28.90 -8.60
CA ASN A 558 2.37 -29.36 -9.38
C ASN A 558 3.60 -28.46 -9.24
N GLU A 559 3.55 -27.41 -8.41
CA GLU A 559 4.62 -26.42 -8.25
C GLU A 559 5.10 -25.83 -9.60
N GLN A 560 4.15 -25.39 -10.44
CA GLN A 560 4.43 -24.87 -11.76
C GLN A 560 3.95 -23.43 -11.96
N LEU A 561 4.70 -22.71 -12.78
CA LEU A 561 4.30 -21.42 -13.38
C LEU A 561 3.81 -21.70 -14.80
N LEU A 562 2.63 -21.14 -15.13
CA LEU A 562 1.97 -21.30 -16.40
C LEU A 562 2.17 -20.04 -17.26
N LEU A 563 2.78 -20.17 -18.42
CA LEU A 563 2.88 -19.12 -19.42
C LEU A 563 1.99 -19.49 -20.61
N THR A 564 1.09 -18.60 -21.00
CA THR A 564 0.17 -18.89 -22.11
C THR A 564 0.02 -17.70 -23.05
N ASP A 565 -0.20 -18.01 -24.32
CA ASP A 565 -0.68 -17.06 -25.35
C ASP A 565 -2.20 -17.17 -25.59
N GLY A 566 -2.88 -18.07 -24.84
CA GLY A 566 -4.30 -18.40 -24.97
C GLY A 566 -4.57 -19.55 -25.92
N LYS A 567 -3.56 -20.10 -26.60
CA LYS A 567 -3.62 -21.30 -27.43
C LYS A 567 -2.71 -22.38 -26.88
N GLU A 568 -1.51 -22.02 -26.56
CA GLU A 568 -0.48 -22.90 -26.01
C GLU A 568 -0.12 -22.48 -24.58
N THR A 569 0.36 -23.43 -23.77
CA THR A 569 0.78 -23.20 -22.39
C THR A 569 2.08 -23.92 -22.11
N ILE A 570 3.10 -23.13 -21.75
CA ILE A 570 4.40 -23.62 -21.29
C ILE A 570 4.33 -23.73 -19.75
N ARG A 571 4.87 -24.84 -19.22
CA ARG A 571 4.90 -25.12 -17.79
C ARG A 571 6.32 -25.10 -17.27
N ILE A 572 6.58 -24.27 -16.28
CA ILE A 572 7.92 -24.11 -15.72
C ILE A 572 7.86 -24.46 -14.23
N LYS A 573 8.78 -25.30 -13.75
CA LYS A 573 8.90 -25.61 -12.32
C LYS A 573 9.06 -24.30 -11.53
N CYS A 574 8.20 -24.10 -10.54
CA CYS A 574 8.21 -22.93 -9.66
C CYS A 574 7.80 -23.37 -8.25
N PRO A 575 8.75 -23.49 -7.31
CA PRO A 575 8.45 -23.89 -5.94
C PRO A 575 7.37 -23.02 -5.30
N LEU A 576 6.60 -23.61 -4.39
CA LEU A 576 5.47 -22.94 -3.73
C LEU A 576 5.90 -21.69 -2.96
N SER A 577 7.10 -21.68 -2.39
CA SER A 577 7.67 -20.52 -1.70
C SER A 577 7.82 -19.33 -2.65
N LEU A 578 8.30 -19.56 -3.88
CA LEU A 578 8.44 -18.51 -4.90
C LEU A 578 7.07 -18.02 -5.41
N GLN A 579 6.10 -18.92 -5.56
CA GLN A 579 4.74 -18.54 -5.95
C GLN A 579 4.10 -17.57 -4.95
N ARG A 580 4.53 -17.61 -3.68
CA ARG A 580 4.05 -16.76 -2.58
C ARG A 580 4.98 -15.59 -2.26
N LEU A 581 6.07 -15.42 -2.99
CA LEU A 581 7.05 -14.37 -2.71
C LEU A 581 6.43 -12.98 -2.90
N ASN A 582 6.26 -12.27 -1.78
CA ASN A 582 5.66 -10.94 -1.73
C ASN A 582 6.63 -9.93 -1.14
N ILE A 583 7.03 -8.95 -1.95
CA ILE A 583 7.96 -7.91 -1.54
C ILE A 583 7.30 -6.54 -1.68
N SER A 584 7.29 -5.77 -0.63
CA SER A 584 6.70 -4.43 -0.57
C SER A 584 5.24 -4.39 -1.04
N GLY A 585 4.49 -5.48 -0.82
CA GLY A 585 3.09 -5.65 -1.20
C GLY A 585 2.87 -6.13 -2.63
N TYR A 586 3.93 -6.47 -3.37
CA TYR A 586 3.85 -7.04 -4.71
C TYR A 586 4.16 -8.54 -4.70
N ASP A 587 3.28 -9.32 -5.31
CA ASP A 587 3.63 -10.63 -5.84
C ASP A 587 4.61 -10.42 -6.99
N VAL A 588 5.88 -10.69 -6.76
CA VAL A 588 6.97 -10.31 -7.70
C VAL A 588 6.92 -11.06 -9.02
N ILE A 589 6.40 -12.28 -9.05
CA ILE A 589 6.27 -13.04 -10.30
C ILE A 589 5.03 -12.56 -11.07
N LYS A 590 3.85 -12.65 -10.45
CA LYS A 590 2.58 -12.36 -11.09
C LYS A 590 2.36 -10.87 -11.35
N SER A 591 2.46 -10.06 -10.26
CA SER A 591 2.07 -8.65 -10.31
C SER A 591 3.18 -7.75 -10.86
N VAL A 592 4.40 -8.25 -10.93
CA VAL A 592 5.55 -7.50 -11.45
C VAL A 592 6.06 -8.13 -12.74
N TRP A 593 6.72 -9.28 -12.67
CA TRP A 593 7.41 -9.81 -13.84
C TRP A 593 6.47 -10.13 -15.00
N LEU A 594 5.44 -10.94 -14.78
CA LEU A 594 4.47 -11.31 -15.83
C LEU A 594 3.68 -10.11 -16.32
N LYS A 595 3.17 -9.29 -15.41
CA LYS A 595 2.33 -8.15 -15.76
C LYS A 595 3.06 -7.14 -16.65
N PHE A 596 4.22 -6.66 -16.20
CA PHE A 596 4.91 -5.59 -16.93
C PHE A 596 5.57 -6.12 -18.21
N ASN A 597 6.08 -7.35 -18.21
CA ASN A 597 6.60 -7.94 -19.44
C ASN A 597 5.50 -8.19 -20.45
N SER A 598 4.33 -8.73 -20.08
CA SER A 598 3.21 -8.93 -21.00
C SER A 598 2.73 -7.63 -21.65
N TYR A 599 2.77 -6.51 -20.92
CA TYR A 599 2.41 -5.20 -21.50
C TYR A 599 3.44 -4.66 -22.47
N ASP A 600 4.70 -4.82 -22.16
CA ASP A 600 5.78 -4.30 -23.00
C ASP A 600 6.10 -5.21 -24.18
N PHE A 601 5.67 -6.47 -24.16
CA PHE A 601 5.73 -7.39 -25.29
C PHE A 601 4.54 -7.28 -26.26
N THR A 602 3.63 -6.33 -26.08
CA THR A 602 2.45 -6.17 -26.97
C THR A 602 2.79 -5.92 -28.44
N HIS A 603 4.01 -5.52 -28.72
CA HIS A 603 4.56 -5.36 -30.08
C HIS A 603 5.81 -6.22 -30.31
N CYS A 604 6.08 -7.17 -29.45
CA CYS A 604 7.24 -8.05 -29.52
C CYS A 604 6.83 -9.46 -29.13
N GLU A 605 7.11 -10.39 -30.02
CA GLU A 605 7.07 -11.82 -29.75
C GLU A 605 7.91 -12.14 -28.51
N PHE A 606 7.39 -13.01 -27.63
CA PHE A 606 8.14 -13.57 -26.52
C PHE A 606 9.10 -14.62 -27.04
N LYS A 607 10.39 -14.36 -26.92
CA LYS A 607 11.45 -15.16 -27.54
C LYS A 607 12.20 -16.02 -26.51
N ARG A 608 13.03 -16.92 -27.01
CA ARG A 608 13.94 -17.75 -26.20
C ARG A 608 14.77 -16.93 -25.20
N ASP A 609 15.28 -15.76 -25.60
CA ASP A 609 16.03 -14.85 -24.74
C ASP A 609 15.17 -14.28 -23.60
N ASP A 610 13.88 -14.08 -23.81
CA ASP A 610 12.97 -13.61 -22.79
C ASP A 610 12.62 -14.74 -21.79
N MET A 611 12.53 -15.99 -22.28
CA MET A 611 12.45 -17.18 -21.43
C MET A 611 13.70 -17.31 -20.54
N LYS A 612 14.89 -17.14 -21.11
CA LYS A 612 16.14 -17.13 -20.34
C LYS A 612 16.14 -16.09 -19.22
N LYS A 613 15.60 -14.88 -19.49
CA LYS A 613 15.44 -13.83 -18.47
C LYS A 613 14.47 -14.27 -17.36
N LEU A 614 13.38 -14.95 -17.71
CA LEU A 614 12.45 -15.48 -16.72
C LEU A 614 13.09 -16.54 -15.83
N LEU A 615 13.80 -17.50 -16.42
CA LEU A 615 14.50 -18.56 -15.66
C LEU A 615 15.57 -17.96 -14.74
N ASN A 616 16.29 -16.95 -15.21
CA ASN A 616 17.23 -16.18 -14.38
C ASN A 616 16.51 -15.45 -13.26
N PHE A 617 15.36 -14.84 -13.51
CA PHE A 617 14.56 -14.15 -12.49
C PHE A 617 14.07 -15.13 -11.41
N LEU A 618 13.60 -16.32 -11.79
CA LEU A 618 13.19 -17.36 -10.83
C LEU A 618 14.37 -17.85 -9.99
N ASN A 619 15.54 -18.07 -10.60
CA ASN A 619 16.75 -18.40 -9.86
C ASN A 619 17.24 -17.26 -8.95
N THR A 620 17.09 -15.99 -9.38
CA THR A 620 17.37 -14.82 -8.53
C THR A 620 16.46 -14.81 -7.31
N SER A 621 15.15 -15.05 -7.51
CA SER A 621 14.17 -15.10 -6.43
C SER A 621 14.47 -16.24 -5.44
N ALA A 622 14.86 -17.41 -5.92
CA ALA A 622 15.28 -18.52 -5.08
C ALA A 622 16.59 -18.22 -4.33
N THR A 623 17.53 -17.51 -4.97
CA THR A 623 18.77 -17.05 -4.33
C THR A 623 18.45 -16.06 -3.21
N HIS A 624 17.48 -15.18 -3.42
CA HIS A 624 17.00 -14.26 -2.39
C HIS A 624 16.52 -15.01 -1.16
N GLU A 625 15.62 -15.98 -1.29
CA GLU A 625 15.16 -16.79 -0.16
C GLU A 625 16.33 -17.46 0.61
N LYS A 626 17.29 -18.02 -0.12
CA LYS A 626 18.49 -18.63 0.47
C LYS A 626 19.31 -17.60 1.27
N MET A 627 19.46 -16.38 0.75
CA MET A 627 20.21 -15.32 1.42
C MET A 627 19.46 -14.77 2.64
N VAL A 628 18.13 -14.65 2.58
CA VAL A 628 17.32 -14.25 3.73
C VAL A 628 17.41 -15.27 4.86
N LYS A 629 17.32 -16.57 4.57
CA LYS A 629 17.52 -17.63 5.58
C LYS A 629 18.88 -17.52 6.28
N LYS A 630 19.94 -17.28 5.49
CA LYS A 630 21.28 -17.07 6.05
C LYS A 630 21.38 -15.78 6.88
N LEU A 631 20.65 -14.74 6.50
CA LEU A 631 20.56 -13.49 7.24
C LEU A 631 19.85 -13.69 8.58
N ASP A 632 18.76 -14.46 8.59
CA ASP A 632 17.98 -14.77 9.77
C ASP A 632 18.81 -15.50 10.84
N GLU A 633 19.75 -16.37 10.44
CA GLU A 633 20.70 -17.00 11.34
C GLU A 633 21.61 -15.98 12.06
N GLU A 634 21.92 -14.85 11.42
CA GLU A 634 22.74 -13.78 12.01
C GLU A 634 21.90 -12.77 12.83
N ILE A 635 20.64 -12.57 12.48
CA ILE A 635 19.75 -11.61 13.14
C ILE A 635 19.12 -12.23 14.40
N ALA A 636 18.82 -13.53 14.40
CA ALA A 636 18.18 -14.19 15.54
C ALA A 636 18.90 -13.97 16.88
N PRO A 637 20.25 -14.13 16.99
CA PRO A 637 20.98 -13.83 18.23
C PRO A 637 20.91 -12.37 18.67
N VAL A 638 20.82 -11.44 17.69
CA VAL A 638 20.67 -9.99 17.97
C VAL A 638 19.32 -9.73 18.65
N LEU A 639 18.24 -10.34 18.12
CA LEU A 639 16.90 -10.20 18.65
C LEU A 639 16.69 -10.99 19.97
N ALA A 640 17.47 -12.04 20.19
CA ALA A 640 17.51 -12.74 21.47
C ALA A 640 18.23 -11.95 22.59
N GLY A 641 18.87 -10.82 22.25
CA GLY A 641 19.61 -10.00 23.22
C GLY A 641 21.01 -10.54 23.56
N GLU A 642 21.53 -11.49 22.77
CA GLU A 642 22.84 -12.09 22.97
C GLU A 642 23.99 -11.17 22.48
N VAL A 643 23.66 -10.18 21.67
CA VAL A 643 24.63 -9.25 21.06
C VAL A 643 24.42 -7.84 21.61
N LYS A 644 25.51 -7.18 22.00
CA LYS A 644 25.49 -5.79 22.48
C LYS A 644 25.10 -4.82 21.36
N LEU A 645 24.19 -3.89 21.67
CA LEU A 645 23.72 -2.87 20.73
C LEU A 645 24.35 -1.49 20.97
N ILE A 646 24.43 -0.71 19.92
CA ILE A 646 24.55 0.75 19.98
C ILE A 646 23.13 1.28 20.23
N GLU A 647 22.77 1.43 21.51
CA GLU A 647 21.39 1.80 21.87
C GLU A 647 21.03 3.23 21.47
N TYR A 648 19.80 3.42 21.03
CA TYR A 648 19.20 4.74 20.83
C TYR A 648 18.93 5.38 22.20
N GLN A 649 19.38 6.60 22.34
CA GLN A 649 19.12 7.43 23.54
C GLN A 649 18.14 8.54 23.14
N ASN A 650 16.97 8.56 23.76
CA ASN A 650 15.98 9.63 23.57
C ASN A 650 16.49 10.97 24.05
#